data_bf08fa7448e44245e7ade9f44e2cafe5
#
_entry.id   bf08fa7448e44245e7ade9f44e2cafe5
#
_cell.length_a   1.000
_cell.length_b   1.000
_cell.length_c   1.000
_cell.angle_alpha   90.00
_cell.angle_beta   90.00
_cell.angle_gamma   90.00
#
_symmetry.space_group_name_H-M   'P 1'
#
loop_
_entity.id
_entity.type
_entity.pdbx_description
1 polymer ?
#
loop_
_entity_poly.entity_id
_entity_poly.type
_entity_poly.pdbx_seq_one_letter_code
_entity_poly.pdbx_strand_id
1 'polypeptide(L)'
;GRDPYETELRILDTYWSDHCRHTTFTTVLTSIRVDESFMRAELEESLELYHKIRRELGRDEKPLCLMDLATIGARYLRKIGKLDDLEVSEENNACSIFVDVDVDGQPEKWLLQFKNETHNHPTEIEPFGGASTCLGGAIRDPLSGRSYVYQAMRVTGAGDIYQPVGETLAGKLPQRVISRKAAAGYSSYGNQIGLATTHVREIYHPDYVAKRLEVGAVVGAVKAENVRRETPAAGDVVLLLGGRTGRDGIGGATGSSKEHNTKSLETCSSEVQKGNAPEERKLERLFRRPEVTRLIKKSNDFGAGGVSVAIGELADGLDINLDAVPKKYDGLDGTELAISESQERMAVALAPEDVDAFIALAHEENLEATPVAVVTEEPRVRMHWRGDTIVDVSREFLASNGAPKHAAVAVPAPADESFAESACDRAFEATSELTDPVVDAVCDADSLEVSLAALMGDINRASNKGLVERFDSTIGAATVLMPFGGARQLTPALAMVAKLPVLGGKTTTVSGLSWGFNPYLSSYDPYAGAYMAVLDSVAKLVATGFERANMYLTFQEYFEKLRQDPERWGKPMAAVLGALMAQIDFGVGAIGGKDSMSGSFEDLDVPPTLVSFATAIGNIDRITSPELKEAGDNLIWVSFEDALASSVCATFDAVEHLIGAGIVRACASGAYGGLAETLVKAAVGNGLGITGDEDIDMGQLFEPAYGTFVIELAAGEDAQSVVTRLEDAGLDANVDVVELGQVTSAYELTCDGQVADLAVVQEAWERGGGLESVFPYRTSPEERAAAETVPAISFEGEAAPAYHGPALLGDTSGAPRVVIPVFPGNNCEYDSAAAFERAGAVPTVYVVNNLTPDAVAESTAELARLIRASQIVMIPGGFSGGDEPDGSAKFITAFFRAPEVTEAVRDLLQARDGLMLGICNGFQA
;
A
#
# COMPACT_ATOMS: atom_id res chain seq x y z
N GLY A 1 26.36 19.88 -31.35
CA GLY A 1 27.53 19.98 -32.21
C GLY A 1 28.84 19.70 -31.48
N ARG A 2 28.83 19.05 -30.30
CA ARG A 2 30.00 18.55 -29.59
C ARG A 2 29.79 17.10 -29.23
N ASP A 3 30.86 16.39 -28.91
CA ASP A 3 30.74 15.05 -28.33
C ASP A 3 30.10 15.11 -26.91
N PRO A 4 29.32 14.12 -26.52
CA PRO A 4 28.75 14.06 -25.17
C PRO A 4 29.82 13.83 -24.11
N TYR A 5 29.61 14.35 -22.91
CA TYR A 5 30.39 13.97 -21.74
C TYR A 5 30.04 12.55 -21.32
N GLU A 6 30.93 11.84 -20.66
CA GLU A 6 30.63 10.49 -20.13
C GLU A 6 29.43 10.49 -19.16
N THR A 7 29.38 11.51 -18.28
CA THR A 7 28.28 11.70 -17.35
C THR A 7 26.94 11.90 -18.07
N GLU A 8 26.91 12.63 -19.20
CA GLU A 8 25.68 12.78 -19.98
C GLU A 8 25.17 11.45 -20.51
N LEU A 9 26.06 10.57 -21.00
CA LEU A 9 25.65 9.23 -21.46
C LEU A 9 25.06 8.39 -20.32
N ARG A 10 25.66 8.46 -19.13
CA ARG A 10 25.14 7.75 -17.94
C ARG A 10 23.80 8.29 -17.48
N ILE A 11 23.65 9.61 -17.48
CA ILE A 11 22.36 10.24 -17.14
C ILE A 11 21.28 9.87 -18.15
N LEU A 12 21.57 9.87 -19.45
CA LEU A 12 20.61 9.49 -20.48
C LEU A 12 20.20 8.03 -20.38
N ASP A 13 21.13 7.10 -20.10
CA ASP A 13 20.84 5.68 -19.87
C ASP A 13 19.88 5.48 -18.69
N THR A 14 20.05 6.27 -17.63
CA THR A 14 19.18 6.26 -16.45
C THR A 14 17.85 6.98 -16.70
N TYR A 15 17.91 8.22 -17.19
CA TYR A 15 16.73 9.08 -17.37
C TYR A 15 15.76 8.54 -18.41
N TRP A 16 16.25 7.90 -19.49
CA TRP A 16 15.45 7.26 -20.52
C TRP A 16 15.20 5.78 -20.27
N SER A 17 15.54 5.27 -19.09
CA SER A 17 15.22 3.90 -18.73
C SER A 17 13.71 3.68 -18.73
N ASP A 18 13.28 2.45 -18.95
CA ASP A 18 11.88 2.07 -18.92
C ASP A 18 11.25 2.38 -17.55
N HIS A 19 12.00 2.12 -16.50
CA HIS A 19 11.59 2.40 -15.12
C HIS A 19 11.28 3.89 -14.87
N CYS A 20 12.09 4.82 -15.40
CA CYS A 20 11.87 6.27 -15.19
C CYS A 20 10.85 6.88 -16.16
N ARG A 21 10.70 6.35 -17.38
CA ARG A 21 9.93 6.99 -18.45
C ARG A 21 8.85 6.15 -19.07
N HIS A 22 8.63 4.94 -18.56
CA HIS A 22 7.61 4.03 -19.08
C HIS A 22 7.70 3.87 -20.60
N THR A 23 8.94 3.75 -21.12
CA THR A 23 9.20 3.76 -22.56
C THR A 23 8.58 2.58 -23.29
N THR A 24 8.34 1.46 -22.61
CA THR A 24 7.61 0.33 -23.15
C THR A 24 6.13 0.69 -23.33
N PHE A 25 5.49 1.26 -22.32
CA PHE A 25 4.09 1.70 -22.38
C PHE A 25 3.85 2.83 -23.39
N THR A 26 4.85 3.66 -23.67
CA THR A 26 4.77 4.73 -24.68
C THR A 26 5.22 4.30 -26.08
N THR A 27 5.61 3.05 -26.29
CA THR A 27 5.95 2.49 -27.59
C THR A 27 4.74 2.55 -28.55
N VAL A 28 4.96 3.03 -29.77
CA VAL A 28 3.89 3.19 -30.76
C VAL A 28 3.48 1.83 -31.29
N LEU A 29 2.20 1.49 -31.18
CA LEU A 29 1.63 0.25 -31.70
C LEU A 29 1.26 0.44 -33.18
N THR A 30 1.98 -0.27 -34.06
CA THR A 30 1.82 -0.11 -35.53
C THR A 30 0.70 -0.94 -36.09
N SER A 31 0.37 -2.05 -35.45
CA SER A 31 -0.75 -2.93 -35.82
C SER A 31 -1.20 -3.69 -34.58
N ILE A 32 -2.50 -3.87 -34.46
CA ILE A 32 -3.12 -4.72 -33.43
C ILE A 32 -3.90 -5.78 -34.16
N ARG A 33 -3.54 -7.04 -33.95
CA ARG A 33 -4.24 -8.22 -34.48
C ARG A 33 -4.79 -9.00 -33.30
N VAL A 34 -6.06 -9.32 -33.37
CA VAL A 34 -6.69 -10.27 -32.44
C VAL A 34 -6.69 -11.63 -33.13
N ASP A 35 -6.22 -12.65 -32.43
CA ASP A 35 -6.18 -14.02 -32.96
C ASP A 35 -7.60 -14.54 -33.19
N GLU A 36 -7.77 -15.46 -34.16
CA GLU A 36 -9.06 -16.07 -34.42
C GLU A 36 -9.43 -17.01 -33.27
N SER A 37 -10.46 -16.63 -32.52
CA SER A 37 -11.07 -17.42 -31.48
C SER A 37 -12.50 -16.92 -31.28
N PHE A 38 -13.26 -17.57 -30.44
CA PHE A 38 -14.60 -17.12 -30.05
C PHE A 38 -14.58 -15.81 -29.25
N MET A 39 -13.49 -15.47 -28.55
CA MET A 39 -13.33 -14.18 -27.86
C MET A 39 -12.98 -13.00 -28.75
N ARG A 40 -12.82 -13.22 -30.03
CA ARG A 40 -12.45 -12.16 -30.95
C ARG A 40 -13.48 -11.03 -30.93
N ALA A 41 -14.76 -11.37 -30.80
CA ALA A 41 -15.84 -10.38 -30.81
C ALA A 41 -15.73 -9.40 -29.64
N GLU A 42 -15.56 -9.88 -28.41
CA GLU A 42 -15.46 -9.05 -27.20
C GLU A 42 -14.20 -8.19 -27.21
N LEU A 43 -13.08 -8.75 -27.65
CA LEU A 43 -11.83 -8.00 -27.81
C LEU A 43 -11.94 -6.92 -28.90
N GLU A 44 -12.57 -7.23 -30.03
CA GLU A 44 -12.83 -6.25 -31.10
C GLU A 44 -13.81 -5.15 -30.63
N GLU A 45 -14.87 -5.49 -29.89
CA GLU A 45 -15.79 -4.53 -29.28
C GLU A 45 -15.09 -3.61 -28.28
N SER A 46 -14.24 -4.19 -27.44
CA SER A 46 -13.41 -3.41 -26.50
C SER A 46 -12.48 -2.45 -27.22
N LEU A 47 -11.86 -2.89 -28.32
CA LEU A 47 -11.04 -2.02 -29.17
C LEU A 47 -11.86 -0.95 -29.87
N GLU A 48 -13.07 -1.29 -30.36
CA GLU A 48 -13.97 -0.30 -30.95
C GLU A 48 -14.41 0.74 -29.93
N LEU A 49 -14.73 0.34 -28.69
CA LEU A 49 -15.01 1.25 -27.59
C LEU A 49 -13.82 2.17 -27.28
N TYR A 50 -12.62 1.59 -27.19
CA TYR A 50 -11.39 2.38 -27.02
C TYR A 50 -11.23 3.44 -28.12
N HIS A 51 -11.38 3.05 -29.39
CA HIS A 51 -11.32 4.00 -30.51
C HIS A 51 -12.44 5.02 -30.49
N LYS A 52 -13.65 4.65 -30.07
CA LYS A 52 -14.77 5.59 -29.89
C LYS A 52 -14.42 6.62 -28.81
N ILE A 53 -13.94 6.19 -27.66
CA ILE A 53 -13.52 7.07 -26.56
C ILE A 53 -12.40 8.03 -27.02
N ARG A 54 -11.42 7.54 -27.77
CA ARG A 54 -10.36 8.41 -28.35
C ARG A 54 -10.95 9.52 -29.20
N ARG A 55 -11.91 9.20 -30.11
CA ARG A 55 -12.60 10.22 -30.92
C ARG A 55 -13.34 11.24 -30.05
N GLU A 56 -14.08 10.76 -29.07
CA GLU A 56 -14.82 11.63 -28.15
C GLU A 56 -13.93 12.57 -27.33
N LEU A 57 -12.71 12.14 -27.02
CA LEU A 57 -11.70 12.92 -26.30
C LEU A 57 -10.80 13.76 -27.24
N GLY A 58 -11.01 13.72 -28.58
CA GLY A 58 -10.18 14.43 -29.55
C GLY A 58 -8.73 13.94 -29.59
N ARG A 59 -8.52 12.64 -29.43
CA ARG A 59 -7.17 12.02 -29.36
C ARG A 59 -6.82 11.22 -30.61
N ASP A 60 -7.56 11.33 -31.70
CA ASP A 60 -7.34 10.54 -32.92
C ASP A 60 -5.92 10.68 -33.48
N GLU A 61 -5.36 11.90 -33.41
CA GLU A 61 -4.01 12.20 -33.89
C GLU A 61 -2.87 11.75 -32.93
N LYS A 62 -3.21 11.30 -31.71
CA LYS A 62 -2.22 10.79 -30.79
C LYS A 62 -1.79 9.37 -31.18
N PRO A 63 -0.49 8.98 -31.01
CA PRO A 63 -0.08 7.60 -31.23
C PRO A 63 -0.87 6.60 -30.38
N LEU A 64 -1.13 5.42 -30.93
CA LEU A 64 -1.64 4.28 -30.16
C LEU A 64 -0.49 3.72 -29.34
N CYS A 65 -0.68 3.57 -28.03
CA CYS A 65 0.28 2.95 -27.12
C CYS A 65 -0.45 2.43 -25.87
N LEU A 66 0.18 1.55 -25.10
CA LEU A 66 -0.40 1.01 -23.87
C LEU A 66 -0.71 2.12 -22.84
N MET A 67 0.15 3.15 -22.75
CA MET A 67 -0.07 4.29 -21.84
C MET A 67 -1.35 5.07 -22.20
N ASP A 68 -1.66 5.25 -23.48
CA ASP A 68 -2.91 5.89 -23.90
C ASP A 68 -4.11 5.04 -23.49
N LEU A 69 -4.04 3.73 -23.72
CA LEU A 69 -5.07 2.77 -23.34
C LEU A 69 -5.28 2.72 -21.82
N ALA A 70 -4.21 2.64 -21.03
CA ALA A 70 -4.28 2.58 -19.57
C ALA A 70 -4.88 3.84 -18.93
N THR A 71 -4.68 5.01 -19.55
CA THR A 71 -5.12 6.29 -18.98
C THR A 71 -6.45 6.80 -19.55
N ILE A 72 -6.97 6.19 -20.61
CA ILE A 72 -8.13 6.73 -21.33
C ILE A 72 -9.43 6.55 -20.55
N GLY A 73 -9.56 5.48 -19.77
CA GLY A 73 -10.73 5.20 -18.93
C GLY A 73 -11.01 6.35 -17.95
N ALA A 74 -10.02 6.74 -17.16
CA ALA A 74 -10.14 7.86 -16.24
C ALA A 74 -10.43 9.19 -16.95
N ARG A 75 -9.81 9.44 -18.11
CA ARG A 75 -10.08 10.65 -18.90
C ARG A 75 -11.53 10.71 -19.38
N TYR A 76 -12.07 9.57 -19.80
CA TYR A 76 -13.45 9.46 -20.24
C TYR A 76 -14.43 9.63 -19.08
N LEU A 77 -14.21 8.91 -17.98
CA LEU A 77 -15.03 9.00 -16.77
C LEU A 77 -15.05 10.42 -16.21
N ARG A 78 -13.91 11.10 -16.22
CA ARG A 78 -13.84 12.52 -15.85
C ARG A 78 -14.66 13.40 -16.78
N LYS A 79 -14.59 13.18 -18.11
CA LYS A 79 -15.37 13.95 -19.08
C LYS A 79 -16.87 13.83 -18.85
N ILE A 80 -17.34 12.67 -18.40
CA ILE A 80 -18.75 12.42 -18.09
C ILE A 80 -19.15 12.75 -16.65
N GLY A 81 -18.25 13.39 -15.86
CA GLY A 81 -18.55 13.90 -14.52
C GLY A 81 -18.53 12.86 -13.40
N LYS A 82 -17.74 11.79 -13.57
CA LYS A 82 -17.58 10.74 -12.55
C LYS A 82 -16.38 10.93 -11.61
N LEU A 83 -15.41 11.77 -11.99
CA LEU A 83 -14.16 11.99 -11.25
C LEU A 83 -13.95 13.49 -10.99
N ASP A 84 -14.96 14.16 -10.44
CA ASP A 84 -14.95 15.61 -10.24
C ASP A 84 -14.00 16.05 -9.12
N ASP A 85 -13.70 15.15 -8.17
CA ASP A 85 -12.80 15.40 -7.03
C ASP A 85 -11.33 15.16 -7.35
N LEU A 86 -10.98 14.78 -8.60
CA LEU A 86 -9.60 14.55 -9.02
C LEU A 86 -8.79 15.85 -8.94
N GLU A 87 -7.70 15.86 -8.16
CA GLU A 87 -6.70 16.92 -8.22
C GLU A 87 -5.90 16.84 -9.52
N VAL A 88 -5.90 17.93 -10.29
CA VAL A 88 -5.09 18.03 -11.51
C VAL A 88 -3.88 18.89 -11.23
N SER A 89 -2.72 18.25 -11.14
CA SER A 89 -1.44 18.88 -10.83
C SER A 89 -0.34 18.38 -11.77
N GLU A 90 0.74 19.17 -11.92
CA GLU A 90 1.99 18.71 -12.53
C GLU A 90 2.78 17.77 -11.61
N GLU A 91 2.51 17.81 -10.30
CA GLU A 91 3.07 16.89 -9.33
C GLU A 91 2.15 15.66 -9.23
N ASN A 92 2.50 14.61 -9.95
CA ASN A 92 1.69 13.42 -10.16
C ASN A 92 2.41 12.11 -9.75
N ASN A 93 3.38 12.20 -8.84
CA ASN A 93 4.07 11.01 -8.33
C ASN A 93 3.13 10.07 -7.57
N ALA A 94 2.08 10.63 -6.96
CA ALA A 94 1.00 9.87 -6.34
C ALA A 94 -0.36 10.29 -6.91
N CYS A 95 -1.35 9.37 -6.87
CA CYS A 95 -2.75 9.71 -7.10
C CYS A 95 -3.20 10.72 -6.05
N SER A 96 -4.02 11.72 -6.44
CA SER A 96 -4.48 12.75 -5.51
C SER A 96 -5.93 13.15 -5.81
N ILE A 97 -6.76 13.14 -4.77
CA ILE A 97 -8.17 13.54 -4.84
C ILE A 97 -8.51 14.51 -3.70
N PHE A 98 -9.43 15.44 -3.97
CA PHE A 98 -10.00 16.30 -2.94
C PHE A 98 -11.05 15.53 -2.14
N VAL A 99 -10.97 15.62 -0.83
CA VAL A 99 -11.91 14.96 0.08
C VAL A 99 -12.38 15.93 1.17
N ASP A 100 -13.60 15.74 1.62
CA ASP A 100 -14.12 16.45 2.79
C ASP A 100 -13.93 15.58 4.03
N VAL A 101 -13.22 16.11 5.02
CA VAL A 101 -12.88 15.41 6.26
C VAL A 101 -13.65 16.07 7.40
N ASP A 102 -14.42 15.28 8.13
CA ASP A 102 -15.03 15.75 9.37
C ASP A 102 -13.95 15.93 10.44
N VAL A 103 -13.83 17.14 10.98
CA VAL A 103 -12.96 17.45 12.11
C VAL A 103 -13.80 18.12 13.19
N ASP A 104 -14.02 17.40 14.29
CA ASP A 104 -14.88 17.85 15.40
C ASP A 104 -16.28 18.33 14.96
N GLY A 105 -16.87 17.67 13.96
CA GLY A 105 -18.18 17.98 13.39
C GLY A 105 -18.17 19.12 12.37
N GLN A 106 -17.01 19.53 11.89
CA GLN A 106 -16.87 20.56 10.84
C GLN A 106 -16.14 19.98 9.62
N PRO A 107 -16.62 20.20 8.41
CA PRO A 107 -15.96 19.72 7.19
C PRO A 107 -14.71 20.58 6.89
N GLU A 108 -13.59 19.91 6.63
CA GLU A 108 -12.35 20.49 6.15
C GLU A 108 -11.97 19.88 4.81
N LYS A 109 -11.44 20.69 3.89
CA LYS A 109 -10.96 20.21 2.59
C LYS A 109 -9.54 19.67 2.69
N TRP A 110 -9.38 18.40 2.35
CA TRP A 110 -8.10 17.71 2.36
C TRP A 110 -7.77 17.15 0.96
N LEU A 111 -6.51 16.77 0.77
CA LEU A 111 -6.05 15.89 -0.30
C LEU A 111 -5.79 14.51 0.30
N LEU A 112 -6.43 13.50 -0.27
CA LEU A 112 -6.08 12.10 -0.07
C LEU A 112 -5.14 11.69 -1.19
N GLN A 113 -3.98 11.18 -0.83
CA GLN A 113 -3.00 10.70 -1.79
C GLN A 113 -2.71 9.22 -1.56
N PHE A 114 -2.64 8.46 -2.64
CA PHE A 114 -2.35 7.04 -2.59
C PHE A 114 -1.42 6.63 -3.73
N LYS A 115 -0.61 5.62 -3.47
CA LYS A 115 0.43 5.16 -4.39
C LYS A 115 0.67 3.68 -4.20
N ASN A 116 0.84 2.96 -5.32
CA ASN A 116 1.48 1.65 -5.34
C ASN A 116 2.85 1.76 -6.02
N GLU A 117 3.82 1.02 -5.53
CA GLU A 117 5.17 0.97 -6.07
C GLU A 117 5.72 -0.45 -6.05
N THR A 118 6.51 -0.80 -7.08
CA THR A 118 7.19 -2.09 -7.16
C THR A 118 8.69 -1.97 -6.95
N HIS A 119 9.26 -3.00 -6.34
CA HIS A 119 10.70 -3.12 -6.16
C HIS A 119 11.21 -4.53 -6.47
N ASN A 120 10.78 -5.08 -7.63
CA ASN A 120 10.99 -6.47 -8.02
C ASN A 120 12.48 -6.82 -8.20
N HIS A 121 13.22 -6.01 -8.99
CA HIS A 121 14.64 -6.22 -9.28
C HIS A 121 15.51 -6.17 -8.03
N PRO A 122 15.46 -5.12 -7.19
CA PRO A 122 16.30 -5.08 -5.99
C PRO A 122 15.97 -6.20 -4.99
N THR A 123 14.68 -6.54 -4.83
CA THR A 123 14.23 -7.60 -3.90
C THR A 123 14.68 -8.98 -4.35
N GLU A 124 14.78 -9.23 -5.65
CA GLU A 124 15.31 -10.48 -6.18
C GLU A 124 16.81 -10.64 -5.91
N ILE A 125 17.57 -9.53 -5.91
CA ILE A 125 19.04 -9.51 -5.71
C ILE A 125 19.40 -9.52 -4.21
N GLU A 126 18.82 -8.60 -3.43
CA GLU A 126 19.00 -8.48 -1.99
C GLU A 126 17.64 -8.24 -1.33
N PRO A 127 16.95 -9.34 -0.92
CA PRO A 127 15.54 -9.29 -0.56
C PRO A 127 15.20 -8.36 0.62
N PHE A 128 16.08 -8.23 1.61
CA PHE A 128 15.83 -7.38 2.77
C PHE A 128 15.85 -5.89 2.38
N GLY A 129 16.92 -5.43 1.76
CA GLY A 129 17.08 -4.03 1.34
C GLY A 129 16.09 -3.65 0.24
N GLY A 130 15.88 -4.54 -0.74
CA GLY A 130 14.95 -4.31 -1.82
C GLY A 130 13.52 -4.10 -1.34
N ALA A 131 13.02 -4.95 -0.45
CA ALA A 131 11.68 -4.82 0.11
C ALA A 131 11.56 -3.64 1.09
N SER A 132 12.60 -3.33 1.86
CA SER A 132 12.65 -2.11 2.70
C SER A 132 12.47 -0.86 1.86
N THR A 133 13.20 -0.76 0.77
CA THR A 133 13.16 0.42 -0.13
C THR A 133 11.86 0.48 -0.94
N CYS A 134 11.20 -0.65 -1.19
CA CYS A 134 9.86 -0.67 -1.78
C CYS A 134 8.90 0.19 -0.98
N LEU A 135 8.86 0.01 0.35
CA LEU A 135 8.02 0.83 1.22
C LEU A 135 8.51 2.28 1.29
N GLY A 136 9.81 2.51 1.45
CA GLY A 136 10.38 3.87 1.51
C GLY A 136 10.07 4.70 0.27
N GLY A 137 10.21 4.12 -0.93
CA GLY A 137 9.83 4.78 -2.18
C GLY A 137 8.33 5.08 -2.26
N ALA A 138 7.49 4.10 -1.88
CA ALA A 138 6.04 4.28 -1.87
C ALA A 138 5.60 5.43 -0.93
N ILE A 139 6.29 5.64 0.20
CA ILE A 139 6.01 6.73 1.14
C ILE A 139 6.42 8.08 0.57
N ARG A 140 7.60 8.18 -0.06
CA ARG A 140 8.13 9.46 -0.54
C ARG A 140 7.33 10.06 -1.69
N ASP A 141 6.65 9.24 -2.49
CA ASP A 141 5.79 9.75 -3.58
C ASP A 141 4.64 10.63 -3.05
N PRO A 142 3.74 10.18 -2.13
CA PRO A 142 2.77 11.07 -1.50
C PRO A 142 3.42 12.18 -0.67
N LEU A 143 4.58 11.92 -0.05
CA LEU A 143 5.32 12.93 0.68
C LEU A 143 5.77 14.06 -0.25
N SER A 144 6.17 13.77 -1.50
CA SER A 144 6.44 14.80 -2.51
C SER A 144 5.21 15.67 -2.78
N GLY A 145 4.01 15.08 -2.68
CA GLY A 145 2.72 15.78 -2.67
C GLY A 145 2.37 16.50 -1.35
N ARG A 146 3.24 16.50 -0.34
CA ARG A 146 3.13 17.05 1.03
C ARG A 146 2.20 16.24 1.95
N SER A 147 1.78 15.03 1.55
CA SER A 147 0.92 14.20 2.39
C SER A 147 1.71 13.43 3.44
N TYR A 148 1.20 13.39 4.65
CA TYR A 148 1.66 12.47 5.69
C TYR A 148 1.09 11.08 5.41
N VAL A 149 1.96 10.08 5.23
CA VAL A 149 1.56 8.68 5.00
C VAL A 149 1.26 8.02 6.33
N TYR A 150 0.10 7.38 6.46
CA TYR A 150 -0.39 6.84 7.74
C TYR A 150 -0.84 5.38 7.69
N GLN A 151 -0.94 4.80 6.50
CA GLN A 151 -1.30 3.39 6.31
C GLN A 151 -0.54 2.78 5.13
N ALA A 152 -0.16 1.51 5.26
CA ALA A 152 0.49 0.73 4.21
C ALA A 152 -0.17 -0.65 4.03
N MET A 153 -0.07 -1.15 2.80
CA MET A 153 -0.45 -2.48 2.37
C MET A 153 0.72 -3.12 1.63
N ARG A 154 0.87 -4.44 1.74
CA ARG A 154 1.87 -5.21 1.00
C ARG A 154 1.22 -6.38 0.28
N VAL A 155 1.34 -6.43 -1.05
CA VAL A 155 0.89 -7.54 -1.90
C VAL A 155 2.07 -8.04 -2.72
N THR A 156 2.37 -9.33 -2.65
CA THR A 156 3.57 -9.90 -3.28
C THR A 156 3.27 -11.20 -3.99
N GLY A 157 4.10 -11.55 -4.98
CA GLY A 157 4.06 -12.81 -5.69
C GLY A 157 5.40 -13.55 -5.57
N ALA A 158 5.34 -14.83 -5.25
CA ALA A 158 6.49 -15.71 -5.08
C ALA A 158 6.30 -17.04 -5.83
N GLY A 159 7.41 -17.66 -6.23
CA GLY A 159 7.43 -19.04 -6.67
C GLY A 159 7.25 -20.02 -5.49
N ASP A 160 7.50 -21.31 -5.74
CA ASP A 160 7.36 -22.34 -4.71
C ASP A 160 8.39 -22.15 -3.57
N ILE A 161 7.89 -21.72 -2.42
CA ILE A 161 8.70 -21.50 -1.21
C ILE A 161 9.13 -22.80 -0.52
N TYR A 162 8.61 -23.94 -0.92
CA TYR A 162 8.99 -25.26 -0.42
C TYR A 162 10.01 -25.95 -1.30
N GLN A 163 10.34 -25.41 -2.48
CA GLN A 163 11.37 -25.95 -3.36
C GLN A 163 12.65 -26.23 -2.55
N PRO A 164 13.19 -27.46 -2.59
CA PRO A 164 14.42 -27.80 -1.92
C PRO A 164 15.58 -26.90 -2.37
N VAL A 165 16.44 -26.49 -1.44
CA VAL A 165 17.58 -25.60 -1.75
C VAL A 165 18.47 -26.16 -2.86
N GLY A 166 18.61 -27.50 -2.92
CA GLY A 166 19.41 -28.18 -3.96
C GLY A 166 18.81 -28.09 -5.38
N GLU A 167 17.54 -27.70 -5.49
CA GLU A 167 16.82 -27.52 -6.76
C GLU A 167 16.72 -26.04 -7.17
N THR A 168 17.30 -25.15 -6.39
CA THR A 168 17.36 -23.72 -6.71
C THR A 168 18.06 -23.51 -8.06
N LEU A 169 17.43 -22.74 -8.95
CA LEU A 169 17.98 -22.40 -10.25
C LEU A 169 19.33 -21.70 -10.12
N ALA A 170 20.27 -22.03 -11.03
CA ALA A 170 21.57 -21.36 -11.06
C ALA A 170 21.39 -19.83 -11.22
N GLY A 171 22.09 -19.05 -10.43
CA GLY A 171 21.98 -17.57 -10.44
C GLY A 171 20.73 -17.03 -9.74
N LYS A 172 20.03 -17.85 -8.95
CA LYS A 172 18.86 -17.44 -8.14
C LYS A 172 19.11 -17.67 -6.65
N LEU A 173 18.42 -16.92 -5.83
CA LEU A 173 18.27 -17.24 -4.41
C LEU A 173 17.11 -18.24 -4.23
N PRO A 174 17.13 -19.12 -3.20
CA PRO A 174 15.98 -19.98 -2.88
C PRO A 174 14.73 -19.13 -2.61
N GLN A 175 13.58 -19.52 -3.15
CA GLN A 175 12.32 -18.79 -3.02
C GLN A 175 11.95 -18.52 -1.54
N ARG A 176 12.13 -19.53 -0.68
CA ARG A 176 11.95 -19.39 0.77
C ARG A 176 12.83 -18.30 1.40
N VAL A 177 14.06 -18.14 0.92
CA VAL A 177 14.99 -17.11 1.44
C VAL A 177 14.53 -15.73 1.00
N ILE A 178 14.10 -15.59 -0.28
CA ILE A 178 13.58 -14.33 -0.81
C ILE A 178 12.35 -13.91 0.00
N SER A 179 11.33 -14.77 0.10
CA SER A 179 10.07 -14.47 0.81
C SER A 179 10.29 -14.06 2.27
N ARG A 180 11.10 -14.84 3.01
CA ARG A 180 11.38 -14.53 4.44
C ARG A 180 12.13 -13.21 4.64
N LYS A 181 13.16 -12.97 3.82
CA LYS A 181 13.99 -11.76 3.94
C LYS A 181 13.27 -10.52 3.45
N ALA A 182 12.48 -10.64 2.37
CA ALA A 182 11.67 -9.54 1.88
C ALA A 182 10.60 -9.12 2.91
N ALA A 183 9.88 -10.09 3.50
CA ALA A 183 8.94 -9.81 4.57
C ALA A 183 9.62 -9.14 5.78
N ALA A 184 10.81 -9.61 6.16
CA ALA A 184 11.59 -9.02 7.26
C ALA A 184 12.05 -7.59 6.93
N GLY A 185 12.49 -7.33 5.69
CA GLY A 185 12.93 -6.00 5.26
C GLY A 185 11.79 -4.98 5.26
N TYR A 186 10.66 -5.34 4.64
CA TYR A 186 9.49 -4.47 4.58
C TYR A 186 8.94 -4.17 5.98
N SER A 187 8.74 -5.22 6.83
CA SER A 187 8.24 -5.03 8.19
C SER A 187 9.21 -4.23 9.05
N SER A 188 10.52 -4.48 8.94
CA SER A 188 11.54 -3.71 9.66
C SER A 188 11.48 -2.23 9.33
N TYR A 189 11.31 -1.90 8.05
CA TYR A 189 11.21 -0.50 7.62
C TYR A 189 9.93 0.16 8.14
N GLY A 190 8.76 -0.45 7.91
CA GLY A 190 7.48 0.08 8.36
C GLY A 190 7.40 0.24 9.89
N ASN A 191 7.87 -0.76 10.63
CA ASN A 191 7.87 -0.71 12.09
C ASN A 191 8.81 0.39 12.62
N GLN A 192 9.99 0.61 12.01
CA GLN A 192 10.92 1.64 12.42
C GLN A 192 10.44 3.06 12.11
N ILE A 193 9.82 3.26 10.96
CA ILE A 193 9.26 4.57 10.61
C ILE A 193 7.99 4.88 11.43
N GLY A 194 7.33 3.87 11.97
CA GLY A 194 6.07 4.02 12.70
C GLY A 194 4.87 4.16 11.77
N LEU A 195 4.80 3.30 10.75
CA LEU A 195 3.73 3.22 9.78
C LEU A 195 2.94 1.92 9.95
N ALA A 196 1.63 2.02 10.20
CA ALA A 196 0.77 0.86 10.31
C ALA A 196 0.63 0.15 8.96
N THR A 197 1.01 -1.14 8.91
CA THR A 197 0.85 -2.01 7.75
C THR A 197 -0.22 -3.05 8.07
N THR A 198 -1.48 -2.75 7.74
CA THR A 198 -2.64 -3.51 8.22
C THR A 198 -3.13 -4.58 7.26
N HIS A 199 -2.61 -4.64 6.06
CA HIS A 199 -2.97 -5.68 5.10
C HIS A 199 -1.72 -6.20 4.39
N VAL A 200 -1.41 -7.48 4.57
CA VAL A 200 -0.23 -8.13 3.99
C VAL A 200 -0.64 -9.46 3.37
N ARG A 201 -0.33 -9.62 2.09
CA ARG A 201 -0.59 -10.88 1.36
C ARG A 201 0.61 -11.27 0.51
N GLU A 202 0.93 -12.55 0.48
CA GLU A 202 1.82 -13.17 -0.47
C GLU A 202 1.05 -14.22 -1.27
N ILE A 203 1.14 -14.15 -2.60
CA ILE A 203 0.47 -15.01 -3.57
C ILE A 203 1.52 -15.92 -4.17
N TYR A 204 1.19 -17.18 -4.35
CA TYR A 204 2.12 -18.18 -4.86
C TYR A 204 1.70 -18.66 -6.26
N HIS A 205 2.60 -18.52 -7.21
CA HIS A 205 2.45 -19.05 -8.57
C HIS A 205 3.80 -19.54 -9.06
N PRO A 206 3.90 -20.74 -9.70
CA PRO A 206 5.18 -21.32 -10.09
C PRO A 206 6.03 -20.38 -10.96
N ASP A 207 5.43 -19.60 -11.82
CA ASP A 207 6.14 -18.74 -12.75
C ASP A 207 6.81 -17.53 -12.09
N TYR A 208 6.42 -17.14 -10.86
CA TYR A 208 7.17 -16.13 -10.11
C TYR A 208 8.59 -16.58 -9.72
N VAL A 209 8.96 -17.84 -9.98
CA VAL A 209 10.37 -18.26 -9.92
C VAL A 209 11.24 -17.49 -10.91
N ALA A 210 10.67 -17.02 -12.03
CA ALA A 210 11.37 -16.16 -12.99
C ALA A 210 11.85 -14.86 -12.34
N LYS A 211 10.96 -14.17 -11.61
CA LYS A 211 11.28 -12.96 -10.86
C LYS A 211 10.14 -12.61 -9.91
N ARG A 212 10.47 -12.35 -8.65
CA ARG A 212 9.50 -11.98 -7.62
C ARG A 212 8.68 -10.73 -7.98
N LEU A 213 7.41 -10.72 -7.60
CA LEU A 213 6.61 -9.51 -7.48
C LEU A 213 6.71 -8.97 -6.05
N GLU A 214 7.19 -7.75 -5.87
CA GLU A 214 7.20 -7.03 -4.59
C GLU A 214 6.48 -5.71 -4.75
N VAL A 215 5.28 -5.56 -4.17
CA VAL A 215 4.44 -4.35 -4.28
C VAL A 215 4.10 -3.85 -2.89
N GLY A 216 4.31 -2.55 -2.69
CA GLY A 216 3.79 -1.80 -1.57
C GLY A 216 2.75 -0.78 -2.04
N ALA A 217 1.67 -0.62 -1.29
CA ALA A 217 0.69 0.43 -1.51
C ALA A 217 0.47 1.22 -0.22
N VAL A 218 0.34 2.54 -0.34
CA VAL A 218 0.22 3.43 0.81
C VAL A 218 -0.88 4.47 0.60
N VAL A 219 -1.37 4.99 1.73
CA VAL A 219 -2.31 6.11 1.77
C VAL A 219 -1.74 7.21 2.65
N GLY A 220 -1.75 8.43 2.13
CA GLY A 220 -1.37 9.64 2.83
C GLY A 220 -2.42 10.73 2.71
N ALA A 221 -2.39 11.71 3.59
CA ALA A 221 -3.34 12.82 3.54
C ALA A 221 -2.69 14.13 4.02
N VAL A 222 -3.22 15.23 3.51
CA VAL A 222 -2.82 16.58 3.91
C VAL A 222 -3.99 17.55 3.77
N LYS A 223 -4.10 18.51 4.67
CA LYS A 223 -5.07 19.60 4.54
C LYS A 223 -4.77 20.44 3.29
N ALA A 224 -5.74 20.59 2.38
CA ALA A 224 -5.52 21.19 1.06
C ALA A 224 -4.90 22.60 1.15
N GLU A 225 -5.27 23.42 2.14
CA GLU A 225 -4.71 24.77 2.34
C GLU A 225 -3.22 24.78 2.71
N ASN A 226 -2.63 23.64 3.09
CA ASN A 226 -1.23 23.50 3.43
C ASN A 226 -0.36 23.16 2.23
N VAL A 227 -0.95 22.95 1.05
CA VAL A 227 -0.24 22.56 -0.16
C VAL A 227 -0.18 23.72 -1.13
N ARG A 228 1.04 24.15 -1.44
CA ARG A 228 1.31 25.12 -2.51
C ARG A 228 1.62 24.36 -3.79
N ARG A 229 1.00 24.79 -4.90
CA ARG A 229 1.23 24.23 -6.24
C ARG A 229 1.67 25.36 -7.15
N GLU A 230 2.98 25.54 -7.30
CA GLU A 230 3.56 26.59 -8.14
C GLU A 230 4.70 26.04 -8.98
N THR A 231 4.74 26.41 -10.26
CA THR A 231 5.88 26.12 -11.12
C THR A 231 7.08 26.94 -10.64
N PRO A 232 8.24 26.32 -10.38
CA PRO A 232 9.44 27.04 -9.98
C PRO A 232 9.88 28.05 -11.04
N ALA A 233 10.28 29.25 -10.62
CA ALA A 233 10.71 30.34 -11.47
C ALA A 233 12.23 30.54 -11.43
N ALA A 234 12.80 31.21 -12.44
CA ALA A 234 14.23 31.53 -12.44
C ALA A 234 14.64 32.32 -11.19
N GLY A 235 15.69 31.86 -10.54
CA GLY A 235 16.17 32.35 -9.25
C GLY A 235 15.72 31.54 -8.05
N ASP A 236 14.70 30.67 -8.17
CA ASP A 236 14.31 29.76 -7.10
C ASP A 236 15.45 28.78 -6.77
N VAL A 237 15.56 28.41 -5.52
CA VAL A 237 16.63 27.55 -5.01
C VAL A 237 16.10 26.16 -4.75
N VAL A 238 16.85 25.15 -5.18
CA VAL A 238 16.54 23.75 -4.90
C VAL A 238 17.42 23.25 -3.76
N LEU A 239 16.76 22.74 -2.70
CA LEU A 239 17.42 22.12 -1.57
C LEU A 239 17.30 20.59 -1.67
N LEU A 240 18.38 19.91 -1.29
CA LEU A 240 18.39 18.48 -0.99
C LEU A 240 18.24 18.30 0.52
N LEU A 241 17.26 17.50 0.91
CA LEU A 241 16.93 17.20 2.31
C LEU A 241 17.25 15.74 2.64
N GLY A 242 17.59 15.48 3.90
CA GLY A 242 17.65 14.14 4.47
C GLY A 242 19.01 13.48 4.33
N GLY A 243 19.02 12.21 3.92
CA GLY A 243 20.20 11.36 3.91
C GLY A 243 21.32 11.83 2.99
N ARG A 244 22.55 11.36 3.27
CA ARG A 244 23.73 11.66 2.47
C ARG A 244 23.91 10.68 1.31
N THR A 245 24.56 11.10 0.24
CA THR A 245 24.80 10.31 -0.98
C THR A 245 25.96 9.33 -0.80
N GLY A 246 25.72 8.07 -1.18
CA GLY A 246 26.72 7.00 -1.28
C GLY A 246 26.70 6.31 -2.64
N ARG A 247 27.34 5.14 -2.76
CA ARG A 247 27.31 4.29 -3.96
C ARG A 247 26.12 3.33 -3.97
N ASP A 248 25.01 3.71 -3.39
CA ASP A 248 23.81 2.91 -3.30
C ASP A 248 22.94 3.13 -4.54
N GLY A 249 22.41 2.05 -5.13
CA GLY A 249 21.46 2.13 -6.24
C GLY A 249 22.04 2.67 -7.55
N ILE A 250 23.36 2.68 -7.72
CA ILE A 250 23.98 3.12 -8.98
C ILE A 250 23.59 2.16 -10.09
N GLY A 251 22.81 2.65 -11.05
CA GLY A 251 22.27 1.84 -12.14
C GLY A 251 20.99 1.09 -11.79
N GLY A 252 20.37 1.33 -10.65
CA GLY A 252 19.15 0.66 -10.20
C GLY A 252 17.98 0.82 -11.17
N ALA A 253 17.72 2.03 -11.64
CA ALA A 253 16.69 2.31 -12.65
C ALA A 253 16.92 1.54 -13.96
N THR A 254 18.14 1.52 -14.45
CA THR A 254 18.52 0.77 -15.65
C THR A 254 18.42 -0.74 -15.43
N GLY A 255 18.88 -1.23 -14.25
CA GLY A 255 18.79 -2.65 -13.86
C GLY A 255 17.35 -3.14 -13.72
N SER A 256 16.48 -2.31 -13.14
CA SER A 256 15.04 -2.58 -12.99
C SER A 256 14.32 -2.73 -14.34
N SER A 257 14.88 -2.13 -15.41
CA SER A 257 14.34 -2.20 -16.78
C SER A 257 14.82 -3.43 -17.57
N LYS A 258 15.71 -4.26 -16.99
CA LYS A 258 16.33 -5.41 -17.67
C LYS A 258 15.77 -6.74 -17.16
N GLU A 259 15.74 -7.71 -18.06
CA GLU A 259 15.55 -9.12 -17.68
C GLU A 259 16.76 -9.63 -16.87
N HIS A 260 16.52 -10.59 -15.97
CA HIS A 260 17.58 -11.24 -15.20
C HIS A 260 18.20 -12.42 -15.93
N ASN A 261 19.42 -12.75 -15.56
CA ASN A 261 20.14 -13.92 -16.04
C ASN A 261 20.97 -14.55 -14.91
N THR A 262 21.66 -15.64 -15.18
CA THR A 262 22.44 -16.40 -14.21
C THR A 262 23.56 -15.60 -13.52
N LYS A 263 23.96 -14.42 -14.05
CA LYS A 263 25.00 -13.56 -13.48
C LYS A 263 24.44 -12.38 -12.67
N SER A 264 23.12 -12.16 -12.71
CA SER A 264 22.52 -10.97 -12.10
C SER A 264 22.83 -10.83 -10.62
N LEU A 265 22.84 -11.91 -9.83
CA LEU A 265 23.23 -11.87 -8.41
C LEU A 265 24.66 -11.37 -8.17
N GLU A 266 25.60 -11.65 -9.09
CA GLU A 266 27.00 -11.25 -8.97
C GLU A 266 27.24 -9.81 -9.44
N THR A 267 26.49 -9.36 -10.44
CA THR A 267 26.77 -8.09 -11.15
C THR A 267 25.90 -6.93 -10.68
N CYS A 268 24.71 -7.17 -10.13
CA CYS A 268 23.72 -6.14 -9.81
C CYS A 268 23.71 -5.70 -8.33
N SER A 269 24.68 -6.12 -7.52
CA SER A 269 24.69 -5.79 -6.07
C SER A 269 24.77 -4.27 -5.78
N SER A 270 25.40 -3.48 -6.65
CA SER A 270 25.48 -2.01 -6.54
C SER A 270 24.18 -1.30 -6.95
N GLU A 271 23.29 -2.00 -7.65
CA GLU A 271 22.00 -1.47 -8.12
C GLU A 271 20.94 -1.48 -7.02
N VAL A 272 21.20 -2.19 -5.89
CA VAL A 272 20.28 -2.27 -4.76
C VAL A 272 20.45 -1.05 -3.86
N GLN A 273 19.36 -0.36 -3.62
CA GLN A 273 19.30 0.73 -2.63
C GLN A 273 19.24 0.15 -1.21
N LYS A 274 19.67 0.94 -0.23
CA LYS A 274 19.64 0.58 1.19
C LYS A 274 18.81 1.59 1.96
N GLY A 275 17.72 1.15 2.55
CA GLY A 275 16.81 1.98 3.31
C GLY A 275 17.36 2.38 4.69
N ASN A 276 16.94 3.56 5.15
CA ASN A 276 17.19 4.10 6.49
C ASN A 276 15.90 4.73 7.05
N ALA A 277 15.01 3.87 7.53
CA ALA A 277 13.69 4.28 8.03
C ALA A 277 13.72 5.41 9.09
N PRO A 278 14.67 5.47 10.04
CA PRO A 278 14.79 6.59 10.97
C PRO A 278 15.01 7.94 10.29
N GLU A 279 15.66 7.99 9.13
CA GLU A 279 15.83 9.25 8.38
C GLU A 279 14.54 9.64 7.66
N GLU A 280 13.82 8.67 7.10
CA GLU A 280 12.51 8.91 6.48
C GLU A 280 11.47 9.42 7.50
N ARG A 281 11.48 8.90 8.74
CA ARG A 281 10.61 9.41 9.81
C ARG A 281 10.80 10.90 10.08
N LYS A 282 12.02 11.41 9.98
CA LYS A 282 12.29 12.84 10.15
C LYS A 282 11.71 13.65 8.99
N LEU A 283 11.81 13.12 7.75
CA LEU A 283 11.18 13.74 6.58
C LEU A 283 9.66 13.78 6.72
N GLU A 284 9.02 12.70 7.15
CA GLU A 284 7.57 12.67 7.41
C GLU A 284 7.14 13.69 8.47
N ARG A 285 7.89 13.81 9.58
CA ARG A 285 7.59 14.82 10.59
C ARG A 285 7.71 16.23 10.04
N LEU A 286 8.77 16.52 9.27
CA LEU A 286 8.99 17.83 8.66
C LEU A 286 7.82 18.18 7.72
N PHE A 287 7.44 17.27 6.82
CA PHE A 287 6.35 17.50 5.86
C PHE A 287 4.94 17.49 6.50
N ARG A 288 4.80 17.02 7.74
CA ARG A 288 3.54 17.13 8.48
C ARG A 288 3.29 18.55 9.04
N ARG A 289 4.30 19.42 8.98
CA ARG A 289 4.25 20.79 9.54
C ARG A 289 3.74 21.79 8.49
N PRO A 290 2.59 22.48 8.72
CA PRO A 290 2.03 23.43 7.75
C PRO A 290 2.96 24.60 7.42
N GLU A 291 3.74 25.08 8.41
CA GLU A 291 4.73 26.16 8.22
C GLU A 291 5.87 25.75 7.27
N VAL A 292 6.12 24.46 7.10
CA VAL A 292 7.10 23.91 6.18
C VAL A 292 6.51 23.76 4.79
N THR A 293 5.37 23.05 4.69
CA THR A 293 4.79 22.67 3.40
C THR A 293 4.31 23.86 2.59
N ARG A 294 3.86 24.93 3.24
CA ARG A 294 3.46 26.19 2.60
C ARG A 294 4.63 26.96 1.95
N LEU A 295 5.89 26.67 2.32
CA LEU A 295 7.06 27.26 1.69
C LEU A 295 7.42 26.54 0.38
N ILE A 296 7.08 25.27 0.22
CA ILE A 296 7.48 24.42 -0.89
C ILE A 296 6.64 24.71 -2.12
N LYS A 297 7.25 25.20 -3.21
CA LYS A 297 6.60 25.39 -4.51
C LYS A 297 6.37 24.07 -5.23
N LYS A 298 7.43 23.26 -5.31
CA LYS A 298 7.43 21.93 -5.94
C LYS A 298 8.40 21.01 -5.22
N SER A 299 8.08 19.73 -5.13
CA SER A 299 8.93 18.73 -4.48
C SER A 299 9.01 17.46 -5.33
N ASN A 300 10.08 16.71 -5.17
CA ASN A 300 10.25 15.39 -5.76
C ASN A 300 11.05 14.49 -4.82
N ASP A 301 10.84 13.18 -4.89
CA ASP A 301 11.60 12.21 -4.13
C ASP A 301 12.92 11.84 -4.82
N PHE A 302 13.87 11.30 -4.07
CA PHE A 302 15.09 10.70 -4.59
C PHE A 302 14.90 9.18 -4.70
N GLY A 303 14.22 8.77 -5.74
CA GLY A 303 14.15 7.38 -6.18
C GLY A 303 15.13 7.11 -7.31
N ALA A 304 14.61 6.51 -8.36
CA ALA A 304 15.34 6.17 -9.57
C ALA A 304 16.03 7.38 -10.20
N GLY A 305 17.29 7.21 -10.55
CA GLY A 305 18.09 8.22 -11.25
C GLY A 305 18.69 9.33 -10.37
N GLY A 306 18.48 9.31 -9.07
CA GLY A 306 19.13 10.22 -8.13
C GLY A 306 18.96 11.70 -8.46
N VAL A 307 20.03 12.51 -8.34
CA VAL A 307 20.01 13.96 -8.62
C VAL A 307 19.50 14.27 -10.04
N SER A 308 19.88 13.44 -11.03
CA SER A 308 19.52 13.69 -12.44
C SER A 308 18.02 13.67 -12.70
N VAL A 309 17.26 12.86 -11.93
CA VAL A 309 15.81 12.76 -12.03
C VAL A 309 15.14 13.62 -10.96
N ALA A 310 15.43 13.40 -9.68
CA ALA A 310 14.78 14.08 -8.58
C ALA A 310 14.84 15.61 -8.67
N ILE A 311 16.03 16.16 -8.95
CA ILE A 311 16.20 17.59 -9.15
C ILE A 311 15.88 17.97 -10.60
N GLY A 312 16.36 17.15 -11.56
CA GLY A 312 16.21 17.41 -12.98
C GLY A 312 14.77 17.61 -13.47
N GLU A 313 13.76 17.11 -12.74
CA GLU A 313 12.33 17.23 -13.09
C GLU A 313 11.61 18.41 -12.42
N LEU A 314 12.27 19.11 -11.50
CA LEU A 314 11.63 20.21 -10.77
C LEU A 314 11.36 21.42 -11.64
N ALA A 315 12.24 21.74 -12.61
CA ALA A 315 12.09 22.87 -13.51
C ALA A 315 12.73 22.59 -14.89
N ASP A 316 12.35 23.36 -15.89
CA ASP A 316 12.88 23.23 -17.25
C ASP A 316 14.37 23.61 -17.34
N GLY A 317 14.76 24.65 -16.67
CA GLY A 317 16.15 25.16 -16.62
C GLY A 317 16.71 24.99 -15.20
N LEU A 318 17.88 24.36 -15.08
CA LEU A 318 18.52 24.06 -13.80
C LEU A 318 20.04 24.17 -13.92
N ASP A 319 20.64 24.82 -12.92
CA ASP A 319 22.10 24.86 -12.69
C ASP A 319 22.40 24.13 -11.36
N ILE A 320 22.98 22.94 -11.44
CA ILE A 320 23.15 22.00 -10.32
C ILE A 320 24.64 21.95 -9.92
N ASN A 321 24.92 22.20 -8.66
CA ASN A 321 26.26 22.12 -8.07
C ASN A 321 26.45 20.77 -7.36
N LEU A 322 27.05 19.78 -7.98
CA LEU A 322 27.33 18.48 -7.44
C LEU A 322 28.35 18.50 -6.29
N ASP A 323 29.20 19.51 -6.19
CA ASP A 323 30.13 19.66 -5.07
C ASP A 323 29.42 19.96 -3.76
N ALA A 324 28.22 20.56 -3.82
CA ALA A 324 27.36 20.84 -2.66
C ALA A 324 26.56 19.63 -2.16
N VAL A 325 26.44 18.57 -2.97
CA VAL A 325 25.66 17.37 -2.59
C VAL A 325 26.31 16.69 -1.38
N PRO A 326 25.58 16.50 -0.25
CA PRO A 326 26.11 15.85 0.95
C PRO A 326 26.50 14.38 0.66
N LYS A 327 27.65 13.96 1.17
CA LYS A 327 28.26 12.64 0.91
C LYS A 327 28.39 11.82 2.19
N LYS A 328 28.14 10.50 2.11
CA LYS A 328 28.40 9.54 3.20
C LYS A 328 29.88 9.38 3.49
N TYR A 329 30.71 9.49 2.44
CA TYR A 329 32.17 9.34 2.47
C TYR A 329 32.83 10.03 1.27
N ASP A 330 34.12 10.29 1.38
CA ASP A 330 34.91 10.85 0.28
C ASP A 330 35.17 9.82 -0.83
N GLY A 331 35.47 10.32 -2.05
CA GLY A 331 35.84 9.49 -3.19
C GLY A 331 34.74 9.21 -4.20
N LEU A 332 33.54 9.79 -4.03
CA LEU A 332 32.52 9.83 -5.06
C LEU A 332 32.92 10.81 -6.15
N ASP A 333 32.76 10.41 -7.40
CA ASP A 333 32.94 11.28 -8.55
C ASP A 333 31.65 12.01 -8.95
N GLY A 334 31.71 12.91 -9.92
CA GLY A 334 30.56 13.71 -10.36
C GLY A 334 29.45 12.85 -10.99
N THR A 335 29.82 11.77 -11.68
CA THR A 335 28.85 10.86 -12.29
C THR A 335 28.10 10.06 -11.23
N GLU A 336 28.82 9.51 -10.25
CA GLU A 336 28.24 8.80 -9.11
C GLU A 336 27.29 9.69 -8.32
N LEU A 337 27.66 10.97 -8.09
CA LEU A 337 26.80 11.96 -7.42
C LEU A 337 25.53 12.28 -8.20
N ALA A 338 25.63 12.32 -9.54
CA ALA A 338 24.51 12.63 -10.42
C ALA A 338 23.43 11.54 -10.48
N ILE A 339 23.84 10.26 -10.40
CA ILE A 339 22.94 9.11 -10.64
C ILE A 339 22.74 8.18 -9.45
N SER A 340 23.39 8.43 -8.30
CA SER A 340 23.20 7.61 -7.11
C SER A 340 21.77 7.71 -6.57
N GLU A 341 21.15 6.56 -6.32
CA GLU A 341 19.81 6.42 -5.80
C GLU A 341 19.79 6.21 -4.29
N SER A 342 20.74 6.81 -3.55
CA SER A 342 20.69 6.81 -2.08
C SER A 342 19.34 7.34 -1.62
N GLN A 343 18.67 6.56 -0.78
CA GLN A 343 17.29 6.76 -0.37
C GLN A 343 17.15 7.78 0.77
N GLU A 344 15.92 8.04 1.20
CA GLU A 344 15.54 8.97 2.28
C GLU A 344 16.04 10.39 2.04
N ARG A 345 15.87 10.83 0.79
CA ARG A 345 16.18 12.21 0.37
C ARG A 345 14.98 12.81 -0.36
N MET A 346 14.78 14.11 -0.20
CA MET A 346 13.77 14.88 -0.92
C MET A 346 14.42 16.09 -1.58
N ALA A 347 13.92 16.46 -2.76
CA ALA A 347 14.26 17.73 -3.41
C ALA A 347 13.08 18.70 -3.29
N VAL A 348 13.33 19.93 -2.85
CA VAL A 348 12.31 20.97 -2.73
C VAL A 348 12.77 22.25 -3.42
N ALA A 349 11.88 22.86 -4.20
CA ALA A 349 12.09 24.16 -4.82
C ALA A 349 11.40 25.25 -3.97
N LEU A 350 12.16 26.26 -3.60
CA LEU A 350 11.75 27.34 -2.71
C LEU A 350 12.03 28.72 -3.34
N ALA A 351 11.25 29.73 -2.94
CA ALA A 351 11.64 31.11 -3.18
C ALA A 351 12.94 31.45 -2.43
N PRO A 352 13.84 32.29 -2.98
CA PRO A 352 15.12 32.62 -2.32
C PRO A 352 14.99 33.18 -0.90
N GLU A 353 13.92 33.94 -0.64
CA GLU A 353 13.62 34.52 0.67
C GLU A 353 13.19 33.49 1.72
N ASP A 354 12.71 32.30 1.30
CA ASP A 354 12.20 31.26 2.18
C ASP A 354 13.29 30.24 2.60
N VAL A 355 14.47 30.26 1.93
CA VAL A 355 15.52 29.25 2.09
C VAL A 355 16.02 29.14 3.52
N ASP A 356 16.40 30.27 4.14
CA ASP A 356 16.97 30.28 5.50
C ASP A 356 15.93 29.80 6.54
N ALA A 357 14.67 30.21 6.38
CA ALA A 357 13.58 29.77 7.25
C ALA A 357 13.34 28.25 7.13
N PHE A 358 13.34 27.72 5.91
CA PHE A 358 13.17 26.29 5.66
C PHE A 358 14.31 25.46 6.25
N ILE A 359 15.57 25.90 6.08
CA ILE A 359 16.75 25.24 6.66
C ILE A 359 16.63 25.19 8.20
N ALA A 360 16.21 26.30 8.82
CA ALA A 360 16.00 26.33 10.27
C ALA A 360 14.95 25.31 10.71
N LEU A 361 13.80 25.22 10.03
CA LEU A 361 12.73 24.26 10.31
C LEU A 361 13.20 22.81 10.10
N ALA A 362 14.01 22.54 9.06
CA ALA A 362 14.60 21.22 8.85
C ALA A 362 15.55 20.83 9.98
N HIS A 363 16.37 21.77 10.45
CA HIS A 363 17.25 21.56 11.60
C HIS A 363 16.49 21.25 12.89
N GLU A 364 15.31 21.86 13.11
CA GLU A 364 14.45 21.52 14.25
C GLU A 364 14.02 20.04 14.23
N GLU A 365 13.87 19.45 13.04
CA GLU A 365 13.57 18.02 12.83
C GLU A 365 14.83 17.13 12.73
N ASN A 366 15.99 17.67 13.07
CA ASN A 366 17.27 16.95 12.99
C ASN A 366 17.59 16.44 11.57
N LEU A 367 17.29 17.25 10.55
CA LEU A 367 17.54 16.99 9.12
C LEU A 367 18.57 17.94 8.55
N GLU A 368 19.46 17.42 7.70
CA GLU A 368 20.30 18.22 6.84
C GLU A 368 19.47 18.78 5.68
N ALA A 369 19.63 20.07 5.36
CA ALA A 369 19.02 20.74 4.22
C ALA A 369 20.08 21.57 3.52
N THR A 370 20.40 21.23 2.27
CA THR A 370 21.53 21.82 1.56
C THR A 370 21.09 22.39 0.22
N PRO A 371 21.33 23.70 -0.07
CA PRO A 371 21.13 24.25 -1.41
C PRO A 371 22.08 23.59 -2.42
N VAL A 372 21.52 22.97 -3.46
CA VAL A 372 22.28 22.21 -4.45
C VAL A 372 22.04 22.65 -5.90
N ALA A 373 20.97 23.43 -6.15
CA ALA A 373 20.71 23.93 -7.49
C ALA A 373 19.95 25.27 -7.47
N VAL A 374 19.99 25.96 -8.62
CA VAL A 374 19.20 27.18 -8.88
C VAL A 374 18.44 26.99 -10.19
N VAL A 375 17.18 27.40 -10.20
CA VAL A 375 16.34 27.42 -11.41
C VAL A 375 16.78 28.53 -12.33
N THR A 376 16.93 28.28 -13.64
CA THR A 376 17.40 29.19 -14.67
C THR A 376 16.33 29.47 -15.72
N GLU A 377 16.45 30.63 -16.42
CA GLU A 377 15.53 30.96 -17.53
C GLU A 377 15.77 30.09 -18.78
N GLU A 378 17.03 29.67 -19.01
CA GLU A 378 17.36 28.82 -20.16
C GLU A 378 16.92 27.39 -19.89
N PRO A 379 16.09 26.76 -20.77
CA PRO A 379 15.59 25.42 -20.56
C PRO A 379 16.65 24.34 -20.81
N ARG A 380 17.62 24.26 -19.93
CA ARG A 380 18.75 23.34 -19.96
C ARG A 380 19.02 22.80 -18.55
N VAL A 381 19.45 21.56 -18.48
CA VAL A 381 20.01 20.98 -17.26
C VAL A 381 21.51 20.99 -17.33
N ARG A 382 22.13 21.72 -16.42
CA ARG A 382 23.58 21.79 -16.27
C ARG A 382 23.99 21.23 -14.91
N MET A 383 25.10 20.48 -14.90
CA MET A 383 25.71 20.00 -13.67
C MET A 383 27.19 20.32 -13.65
N HIS A 384 27.63 20.85 -12.52
CA HIS A 384 29.03 21.26 -12.29
C HIS A 384 29.66 20.40 -11.20
N TRP A 385 30.88 19.96 -11.41
CA TRP A 385 31.68 19.22 -10.46
C TRP A 385 33.16 19.63 -10.54
N ARG A 386 33.72 20.07 -9.41
CA ARG A 386 35.09 20.56 -9.26
C ARG A 386 35.46 21.70 -10.24
N GLY A 387 34.50 22.55 -10.52
CA GLY A 387 34.64 23.69 -11.41
C GLY A 387 34.46 23.41 -12.90
N ASP A 388 34.28 22.13 -13.28
CA ASP A 388 34.01 21.72 -14.66
C ASP A 388 32.50 21.49 -14.86
N THR A 389 32.00 21.82 -16.05
CA THR A 389 30.67 21.42 -16.49
C THR A 389 30.73 20.00 -17.04
N ILE A 390 30.07 19.04 -16.37
CA ILE A 390 30.06 17.64 -16.79
C ILE A 390 28.74 17.22 -17.40
N VAL A 391 27.69 18.06 -17.35
CA VAL A 391 26.39 17.89 -18.01
C VAL A 391 25.93 19.23 -18.53
N ASP A 392 25.49 19.30 -19.79
CA ASP A 392 24.85 20.46 -20.39
C ASP A 392 23.91 20.01 -21.52
N VAL A 393 22.68 19.67 -21.16
CA VAL A 393 21.68 19.04 -22.03
C VAL A 393 20.43 19.93 -22.09
N SER A 394 19.88 20.14 -23.28
CA SER A 394 18.61 20.87 -23.42
C SER A 394 17.43 20.07 -22.91
N ARG A 395 16.44 20.76 -22.34
CA ARG A 395 15.19 20.16 -21.89
C ARG A 395 14.48 19.41 -23.02
N GLU A 396 14.43 20.01 -24.21
CA GLU A 396 13.83 19.39 -25.39
C GLU A 396 14.45 18.02 -25.71
N PHE A 397 15.79 17.92 -25.62
CA PHE A 397 16.47 16.65 -25.86
C PHE A 397 16.19 15.61 -24.75
N LEU A 398 16.21 16.02 -23.48
CA LEU A 398 15.86 15.13 -22.36
C LEU A 398 14.41 14.63 -22.50
N ALA A 399 13.47 15.50 -22.84
CA ALA A 399 12.06 15.19 -22.99
C ALA A 399 11.74 14.31 -24.22
N SER A 400 12.70 14.12 -25.14
CA SER A 400 12.51 13.25 -26.31
C SER A 400 12.38 11.76 -25.94
N ASN A 401 12.84 11.36 -24.75
CA ASN A 401 12.89 9.97 -24.25
C ASN A 401 13.61 9.00 -25.20
N GLY A 402 14.53 9.52 -26.04
CA GLY A 402 15.27 8.75 -27.02
C GLY A 402 14.55 8.56 -28.36
N ALA A 403 14.96 7.58 -29.13
CA ALA A 403 14.37 7.28 -30.42
C ALA A 403 12.96 6.66 -30.26
N PRO A 404 11.99 7.05 -31.11
CA PRO A 404 10.66 6.43 -31.09
C PRO A 404 10.76 4.92 -31.27
N LYS A 405 10.05 4.18 -30.40
CA LYS A 405 9.94 2.72 -30.46
C LYS A 405 8.63 2.34 -31.10
N HIS A 406 8.64 1.23 -31.85
CA HIS A 406 7.49 0.69 -32.54
C HIS A 406 7.35 -0.81 -32.27
N ALA A 407 6.12 -1.29 -32.10
CA ALA A 407 5.80 -2.71 -31.95
C ALA A 407 4.53 -3.08 -32.71
N ALA A 408 4.45 -4.34 -33.14
CA ALA A 408 3.20 -4.96 -33.57
C ALA A 408 2.64 -5.75 -32.38
N VAL A 409 1.33 -5.90 -32.32
CA VAL A 409 0.61 -6.62 -31.26
C VAL A 409 -0.21 -7.74 -31.89
N ALA A 410 -0.12 -8.94 -31.29
CA ALA A 410 -1.02 -10.06 -31.53
C ALA A 410 -1.65 -10.45 -30.20
N VAL A 411 -2.90 -10.09 -30.00
CA VAL A 411 -3.63 -10.41 -28.77
C VAL A 411 -3.97 -11.89 -28.78
N PRO A 412 -3.43 -12.68 -27.84
CA PRO A 412 -3.75 -14.09 -27.76
C PRO A 412 -5.20 -14.24 -27.29
N ALA A 413 -5.80 -15.33 -27.69
CA ALA A 413 -7.12 -15.70 -27.21
C ALA A 413 -7.08 -17.13 -26.69
N PRO A 414 -7.78 -17.42 -25.58
CA PRO A 414 -7.91 -18.78 -25.07
C PRO A 414 -8.50 -19.73 -26.10
N ALA A 415 -8.20 -21.02 -25.96
CA ALA A 415 -8.54 -22.03 -26.94
C ALA A 415 -9.97 -22.59 -26.85
N ASP A 416 -10.75 -22.17 -25.85
CA ASP A 416 -12.06 -22.73 -25.55
C ASP A 416 -13.20 -22.19 -26.44
N GLU A 417 -14.31 -22.93 -26.50
CA GLU A 417 -15.44 -22.70 -27.43
C GLU A 417 -16.65 -21.99 -26.74
N SER A 418 -16.48 -21.32 -25.59
CA SER A 418 -17.59 -20.63 -24.92
C SER A 418 -18.02 -19.35 -25.65
N PHE A 419 -19.21 -18.89 -25.37
CA PHE A 419 -19.83 -17.74 -26.01
C PHE A 419 -20.27 -16.70 -24.98
N ALA A 420 -19.48 -15.63 -24.79
CA ALA A 420 -19.79 -14.56 -23.88
C ALA A 420 -20.58 -13.43 -24.60
N GLU A 421 -21.52 -12.81 -23.90
CA GLU A 421 -22.33 -11.72 -24.44
C GLU A 421 -21.72 -10.34 -24.11
N SER A 422 -20.78 -10.27 -23.16
CA SER A 422 -20.15 -9.02 -22.73
C SER A 422 -18.77 -9.24 -22.09
N ALA A 423 -18.03 -8.16 -21.86
CA ALA A 423 -16.75 -8.21 -21.13
C ALA A 423 -16.88 -8.78 -19.70
N CYS A 424 -17.99 -8.44 -19.04
CA CYS A 424 -18.30 -8.94 -17.70
C CYS A 424 -18.58 -10.45 -17.73
N ASP A 425 -19.48 -10.88 -18.60
CA ASP A 425 -19.84 -12.27 -18.81
C ASP A 425 -18.61 -13.11 -19.15
N ARG A 426 -17.76 -12.61 -20.07
CA ARG A 426 -16.48 -13.26 -20.42
C ARG A 426 -15.57 -13.47 -19.19
N ALA A 427 -15.50 -12.48 -18.31
CA ALA A 427 -14.65 -12.58 -17.12
C ALA A 427 -15.18 -13.66 -16.15
N PHE A 428 -16.50 -13.79 -16.01
CA PHE A 428 -17.11 -14.85 -15.21
C PHE A 428 -16.96 -16.23 -15.86
N GLU A 429 -17.19 -16.35 -17.18
CA GLU A 429 -16.95 -17.61 -17.90
C GLU A 429 -15.50 -18.10 -17.74
N ALA A 430 -14.53 -17.23 -18.00
CA ALA A 430 -13.11 -17.57 -17.86
C ALA A 430 -12.77 -18.01 -16.41
N THR A 431 -13.45 -17.44 -15.43
CA THR A 431 -13.27 -17.80 -14.01
C THR A 431 -13.84 -19.19 -13.73
N SER A 432 -14.97 -19.52 -14.33
CA SER A 432 -15.62 -20.82 -14.17
C SER A 432 -14.92 -21.94 -14.96
N GLU A 433 -14.35 -21.62 -16.12
CA GLU A 433 -13.58 -22.55 -16.95
C GLU A 433 -12.16 -22.83 -16.41
N LEU A 434 -11.64 -21.95 -15.56
CA LEU A 434 -10.33 -22.12 -14.96
C LEU A 434 -10.30 -23.36 -14.07
N THR A 435 -9.64 -24.41 -14.56
CA THR A 435 -9.41 -25.63 -13.78
C THR A 435 -8.53 -25.33 -12.58
N ASP A 436 -9.08 -25.41 -11.39
CA ASP A 436 -8.34 -25.38 -10.15
C ASP A 436 -8.20 -26.82 -9.63
N PRO A 437 -6.98 -27.38 -9.63
CA PRO A 437 -6.77 -28.78 -9.21
C PRO A 437 -7.25 -29.06 -7.79
N VAL A 438 -7.33 -28.03 -6.95
CA VAL A 438 -7.84 -28.16 -5.56
C VAL A 438 -9.35 -28.22 -5.58
N VAL A 439 -10.02 -27.33 -6.32
CA VAL A 439 -11.49 -27.35 -6.47
C VAL A 439 -11.95 -28.64 -7.12
N ASP A 440 -11.30 -29.10 -8.19
CA ASP A 440 -11.62 -30.39 -8.85
C ASP A 440 -11.49 -31.57 -7.88
N ALA A 441 -10.45 -31.58 -7.05
CA ALA A 441 -10.23 -32.65 -6.06
C ALA A 441 -11.25 -32.62 -4.91
N VAL A 442 -11.77 -31.43 -4.53
CA VAL A 442 -12.78 -31.32 -3.46
C VAL A 442 -14.18 -31.69 -3.91
N CYS A 443 -14.52 -31.47 -5.20
CA CYS A 443 -15.82 -31.91 -5.75
C CYS A 443 -15.96 -33.44 -5.78
N ASP A 444 -14.86 -34.18 -5.86
CA ASP A 444 -14.82 -35.65 -5.83
C ASP A 444 -14.66 -36.24 -4.42
N ALA A 445 -14.58 -35.43 -3.37
CA ALA A 445 -14.34 -35.89 -2.00
C ALA A 445 -15.59 -36.47 -1.34
N ASP A 446 -15.38 -37.46 -0.44
CA ASP A 446 -16.46 -38.25 0.19
C ASP A 446 -17.25 -37.45 1.26
N SER A 447 -16.79 -36.26 1.70
CA SER A 447 -17.48 -35.49 2.76
C SER A 447 -17.17 -34.01 2.71
N LEU A 448 -18.10 -33.16 3.15
CA LEU A 448 -17.97 -31.71 3.28
C LEU A 448 -16.73 -31.31 4.08
N GLU A 449 -16.46 -31.99 5.22
CA GLU A 449 -15.29 -31.68 6.05
C GLU A 449 -13.96 -31.87 5.30
N VAL A 450 -13.85 -33.00 4.55
CA VAL A 450 -12.63 -33.28 3.76
C VAL A 450 -12.47 -32.25 2.64
N SER A 451 -13.55 -31.90 1.95
CA SER A 451 -13.56 -30.88 0.90
C SER A 451 -13.11 -29.52 1.42
N LEU A 452 -13.73 -29.06 2.51
CA LEU A 452 -13.38 -27.77 3.14
C LEU A 452 -11.93 -27.76 3.65
N ALA A 453 -11.47 -28.85 4.29
CA ALA A 453 -10.10 -28.94 4.78
C ALA A 453 -9.07 -28.92 3.63
N ALA A 454 -9.37 -29.59 2.50
CA ALA A 454 -8.50 -29.57 1.32
C ALA A 454 -8.47 -28.17 0.68
N LEU A 455 -9.63 -27.53 0.47
CA LEU A 455 -9.74 -26.18 -0.07
C LEU A 455 -8.96 -25.16 0.79
N MET A 456 -9.21 -25.15 2.09
CA MET A 456 -8.60 -24.20 3.01
C MET A 456 -7.12 -24.49 3.29
N GLY A 457 -6.69 -25.75 3.05
CA GLY A 457 -5.30 -26.17 3.13
C GLY A 457 -4.44 -25.74 1.95
N ASP A 458 -5.01 -25.21 0.88
CA ASP A 458 -4.26 -24.68 -0.26
C ASP A 458 -3.41 -23.46 0.13
N ILE A 459 -2.19 -23.38 -0.43
CA ILE A 459 -1.22 -22.33 -0.05
C ILE A 459 -1.73 -20.90 -0.28
N ASN A 460 -2.54 -20.69 -1.33
CA ASN A 460 -3.10 -19.37 -1.64
C ASN A 460 -4.35 -19.04 -0.83
N ARG A 461 -4.98 -20.03 -0.19
CA ARG A 461 -6.17 -19.86 0.68
C ARG A 461 -5.83 -19.95 2.16
N ALA A 462 -4.77 -20.66 2.51
CA ALA A 462 -4.31 -20.88 3.88
C ALA A 462 -4.03 -19.58 4.63
N SER A 463 -4.02 -19.68 5.96
CA SER A 463 -3.74 -18.56 6.85
C SER A 463 -2.32 -18.02 6.67
N ASN A 464 -2.21 -16.75 6.39
CA ASN A 464 -0.93 -16.04 6.35
C ASN A 464 -0.63 -15.26 7.66
N LYS A 465 -1.29 -15.62 8.75
CA LYS A 465 -1.16 -14.91 10.04
C LYS A 465 0.27 -14.80 10.51
N GLY A 466 1.07 -15.85 10.42
CA GLY A 466 2.48 -15.81 10.80
C GLY A 466 3.34 -14.85 9.95
N LEU A 467 2.95 -14.59 8.71
CA LEU A 467 3.55 -13.53 7.88
C LEU A 467 3.13 -12.15 8.41
N VAL A 468 1.83 -11.95 8.65
CA VAL A 468 1.24 -10.65 9.00
C VAL A 468 1.67 -10.17 10.39
N GLU A 469 1.83 -11.05 11.37
CA GLU A 469 2.23 -10.72 12.74
C GLU A 469 3.62 -10.04 12.87
N ARG A 470 4.39 -9.96 11.79
CA ARG A 470 5.68 -9.25 11.74
C ARG A 470 5.51 -7.74 11.58
N PHE A 471 4.36 -7.29 11.10
CA PHE A 471 4.07 -5.92 10.76
C PHE A 471 3.31 -5.25 11.89
N ASP A 472 3.71 -4.02 12.25
CA ASP A 472 2.92 -3.20 13.16
C ASP A 472 1.64 -2.75 12.45
N SER A 473 0.50 -2.93 13.09
CA SER A 473 -0.81 -2.61 12.54
C SER A 473 -1.56 -1.53 13.32
N THR A 474 -1.00 -1.01 14.42
CA THR A 474 -1.72 -0.12 15.35
C THR A 474 -1.05 1.22 15.58
N ILE A 475 0.20 1.40 15.19
CA ILE A 475 0.92 2.65 15.36
C ILE A 475 0.17 3.82 14.69
N GLY A 476 0.15 4.97 15.33
CA GLY A 476 -0.61 6.14 14.89
C GLY A 476 -2.08 6.13 15.36
N ALA A 477 -2.56 5.04 15.97
CA ALA A 477 -3.92 4.87 16.53
C ALA A 477 -5.06 5.24 15.55
N ALA A 478 -4.80 5.13 14.23
CA ALA A 478 -5.76 5.44 13.17
C ALA A 478 -6.48 4.19 12.64
N THR A 479 -5.92 2.99 12.82
CA THR A 479 -6.44 1.73 12.29
C THR A 479 -7.85 1.45 12.81
N VAL A 480 -8.79 1.18 11.90
CA VAL A 480 -10.18 0.82 12.19
C VAL A 480 -10.38 -0.69 12.10
N LEU A 481 -9.89 -1.30 11.03
CA LEU A 481 -9.90 -2.75 10.89
C LEU A 481 -8.49 -3.30 11.11
N MET A 482 -8.39 -4.20 12.10
CA MET A 482 -7.17 -4.98 12.33
C MET A 482 -6.97 -5.99 11.19
N PRO A 483 -5.75 -6.49 10.95
CA PRO A 483 -5.49 -7.48 9.90
C PRO A 483 -6.36 -8.74 10.01
N PHE A 484 -6.75 -9.10 11.23
CA PHE A 484 -7.64 -10.23 11.52
C PHE A 484 -8.68 -9.82 12.54
N GLY A 485 -9.95 -10.06 12.21
CA GLY A 485 -11.12 -9.77 13.04
C GLY A 485 -11.53 -10.93 13.95
N GLY A 486 -12.48 -10.62 14.84
CA GLY A 486 -13.04 -11.54 15.81
C GLY A 486 -12.20 -11.69 17.08
N ALA A 487 -12.80 -12.30 18.12
CA ALA A 487 -12.15 -12.51 19.41
C ALA A 487 -10.89 -13.40 19.32
N ARG A 488 -10.85 -14.32 18.34
CA ARG A 488 -9.70 -15.19 18.06
C ARG A 488 -8.67 -14.52 17.14
N GLN A 489 -8.99 -13.36 16.55
CA GLN A 489 -8.14 -12.66 15.56
C GLN A 489 -7.71 -13.59 14.42
N LEU A 490 -8.68 -14.24 13.77
CA LEU A 490 -8.42 -15.19 12.69
C LEU A 490 -9.06 -14.78 11.37
N THR A 491 -10.25 -14.16 11.33
CA THR A 491 -10.89 -13.75 10.08
C THR A 491 -10.10 -12.63 9.39
N PRO A 492 -9.55 -12.84 8.18
CA PRO A 492 -8.79 -11.82 7.47
C PRO A 492 -9.68 -10.63 7.09
N ALA A 493 -9.22 -9.41 7.34
CA ALA A 493 -9.89 -8.21 6.85
C ALA A 493 -9.83 -8.14 5.30
N LEU A 494 -10.89 -7.67 4.67
CA LEU A 494 -10.98 -7.53 3.21
C LEU A 494 -10.23 -6.31 2.68
N ALA A 495 -10.15 -5.27 3.49
CA ALA A 495 -9.52 -4.01 3.15
C ALA A 495 -8.75 -3.43 4.34
N MET A 496 -7.82 -2.57 4.04
CA MET A 496 -7.16 -1.69 4.99
C MET A 496 -8.06 -0.47 5.24
N VAL A 497 -8.46 -0.23 6.50
CA VAL A 497 -9.31 0.91 6.88
C VAL A 497 -8.70 1.67 8.03
N ALA A 498 -8.57 2.98 7.87
CA ALA A 498 -8.02 3.86 8.89
C ALA A 498 -8.69 5.24 8.90
N LYS A 499 -8.73 5.87 10.08
CA LYS A 499 -9.08 7.29 10.21
C LYS A 499 -8.03 8.18 9.56
N LEU A 500 -8.45 9.30 9.00
CA LEU A 500 -7.51 10.29 8.49
C LEU A 500 -6.64 10.86 9.62
N PRO A 501 -5.38 11.24 9.33
CA PRO A 501 -4.37 11.58 10.35
C PRO A 501 -4.53 13.02 10.88
N VAL A 502 -5.73 13.38 11.34
CA VAL A 502 -6.05 14.68 11.90
C VAL A 502 -5.25 14.93 13.18
N LEU A 503 -4.61 16.10 13.30
CA LEU A 503 -3.92 16.54 14.48
C LEU A 503 -4.78 17.51 15.29
N GLY A 504 -4.83 17.31 16.61
CA GLY A 504 -5.51 18.22 17.53
C GLY A 504 -7.05 18.22 17.44
N GLY A 505 -7.65 17.18 16.86
CA GLY A 505 -9.09 17.01 16.69
C GLY A 505 -9.50 15.54 16.58
N LYS A 506 -10.79 15.29 16.44
CA LYS A 506 -11.38 13.97 16.21
C LYS A 506 -12.00 13.93 14.82
N THR A 507 -11.94 12.77 14.18
CA THR A 507 -12.58 12.53 12.88
C THR A 507 -13.35 11.22 12.86
N THR A 508 -14.49 11.23 12.15
CA THR A 508 -15.25 10.06 11.78
C THR A 508 -14.96 9.63 10.35
N THR A 509 -14.22 10.44 9.60
CA THR A 509 -13.83 10.14 8.22
C THR A 509 -12.74 9.09 8.19
N VAL A 510 -12.94 8.08 7.35
CA VAL A 510 -12.01 6.97 7.15
C VAL A 510 -11.63 6.82 5.69
N SER A 511 -10.44 6.32 5.42
CA SER A 511 -10.04 5.84 4.10
C SER A 511 -10.03 4.32 4.07
N GLY A 512 -10.40 3.75 2.93
CA GLY A 512 -10.29 2.34 2.63
C GLY A 512 -9.33 2.10 1.46
N LEU A 513 -8.58 0.99 1.51
CA LEU A 513 -7.78 0.48 0.39
C LEU A 513 -7.90 -1.03 0.35
N SER A 514 -8.31 -1.56 -0.79
CA SER A 514 -8.38 -2.99 -1.10
C SER A 514 -7.53 -3.34 -2.31
N TRP A 515 -7.46 -4.62 -2.64
CA TRP A 515 -6.79 -5.09 -3.84
C TRP A 515 -7.51 -6.30 -4.43
N GLY A 516 -7.30 -6.53 -5.75
CA GLY A 516 -7.77 -7.70 -6.48
C GLY A 516 -6.71 -8.19 -7.44
N PHE A 517 -6.51 -9.50 -7.51
CA PHE A 517 -5.63 -10.18 -8.46
C PHE A 517 -5.66 -11.71 -8.29
N ASN A 518 -5.74 -12.42 -9.39
CA ASN A 518 -5.59 -13.88 -9.45
C ASN A 518 -4.60 -14.25 -10.57
N PRO A 519 -3.38 -14.75 -10.23
CA PRO A 519 -2.35 -15.05 -11.23
C PRO A 519 -2.71 -16.23 -12.14
N TYR A 520 -3.51 -17.19 -11.64
CA TYR A 520 -3.94 -18.33 -12.44
C TYR A 520 -4.93 -17.90 -13.53
N LEU A 521 -5.92 -17.08 -13.15
CA LEU A 521 -6.87 -16.51 -14.11
C LEU A 521 -6.17 -15.61 -15.12
N SER A 522 -5.23 -14.76 -14.65
CA SER A 522 -4.44 -13.89 -15.55
C SER A 522 -3.52 -14.67 -16.49
N SER A 523 -3.05 -15.87 -16.09
CA SER A 523 -2.27 -16.75 -16.96
C SER A 523 -3.15 -17.45 -17.99
N TYR A 524 -4.38 -17.80 -17.61
CA TYR A 524 -5.37 -18.40 -18.50
C TYR A 524 -5.90 -17.36 -19.51
N ASP A 525 -6.34 -16.22 -19.02
CA ASP A 525 -6.86 -15.11 -19.81
C ASP A 525 -6.47 -13.76 -19.17
N PRO A 526 -5.47 -13.04 -19.71
CA PRO A 526 -5.05 -11.75 -19.17
C PRO A 526 -6.14 -10.67 -19.18
N TYR A 527 -7.08 -10.73 -20.13
CA TYR A 527 -8.21 -9.79 -20.23
C TYR A 527 -9.20 -10.02 -19.07
N ALA A 528 -9.67 -11.26 -18.92
CA ALA A 528 -10.57 -11.66 -17.85
C ALA A 528 -9.92 -11.47 -16.47
N GLY A 529 -8.65 -11.84 -16.32
CA GLY A 529 -7.91 -11.66 -15.07
C GLY A 529 -7.84 -10.22 -14.62
N ALA A 530 -7.62 -9.28 -15.54
CA ALA A 530 -7.59 -7.86 -15.23
C ALA A 530 -8.99 -7.28 -14.92
N TYR A 531 -10.02 -7.72 -15.66
CA TYR A 531 -11.41 -7.35 -15.37
C TYR A 531 -11.81 -7.78 -13.96
N MET A 532 -11.55 -9.05 -13.61
CA MET A 532 -11.86 -9.61 -12.29
C MET A 532 -11.02 -9.00 -11.17
N ALA A 533 -9.79 -8.57 -11.44
CA ALA A 533 -8.98 -7.85 -10.46
C ALA A 533 -9.63 -6.52 -10.05
N VAL A 534 -10.21 -5.80 -11.00
CA VAL A 534 -10.95 -4.56 -10.71
C VAL A 534 -12.23 -4.89 -9.93
N LEU A 535 -13.02 -5.86 -10.39
CA LEU A 535 -14.26 -6.27 -9.73
C LEU A 535 -13.99 -6.67 -8.27
N ASP A 536 -13.00 -7.55 -8.02
CA ASP A 536 -12.67 -8.04 -6.68
C ASP A 536 -12.24 -6.90 -5.74
N SER A 537 -11.40 -5.97 -6.23
CA SER A 537 -10.98 -4.83 -5.42
C SER A 537 -12.16 -3.91 -5.05
N VAL A 538 -13.09 -3.68 -5.97
CA VAL A 538 -14.31 -2.87 -5.73
C VAL A 538 -15.25 -3.60 -4.76
N ALA A 539 -15.55 -4.89 -5.00
CA ALA A 539 -16.43 -5.69 -4.16
C ALA A 539 -15.97 -5.73 -2.68
N LYS A 540 -14.66 -5.86 -2.45
CA LYS A 540 -14.09 -5.83 -1.09
C LYS A 540 -14.32 -4.51 -0.36
N LEU A 541 -14.24 -3.38 -1.04
CA LEU A 541 -14.57 -2.08 -0.44
C LEU A 541 -16.08 -1.92 -0.21
N VAL A 542 -16.93 -2.38 -1.12
CA VAL A 542 -18.39 -2.40 -0.91
C VAL A 542 -18.72 -3.23 0.33
N ALA A 543 -18.20 -4.46 0.43
CA ALA A 543 -18.38 -5.31 1.61
C ALA A 543 -17.90 -4.66 2.91
N THR A 544 -16.92 -3.77 2.83
CA THR A 544 -16.36 -3.05 3.98
C THR A 544 -17.15 -1.78 4.35
N GLY A 545 -18.13 -1.39 3.54
CA GLY A 545 -19.03 -0.27 3.80
C GLY A 545 -18.71 1.03 3.06
N PHE A 546 -17.86 0.99 2.04
CA PHE A 546 -17.58 2.12 1.17
C PHE A 546 -18.52 2.14 -0.03
N GLU A 547 -18.83 3.34 -0.52
CA GLU A 547 -19.69 3.56 -1.68
C GLU A 547 -18.88 3.54 -2.97
N ARG A 548 -19.29 2.73 -3.96
CA ARG A 548 -18.63 2.59 -5.26
C ARG A 548 -18.48 3.93 -5.99
N ALA A 549 -19.47 4.81 -5.86
CA ALA A 549 -19.42 6.13 -6.47
C ALA A 549 -18.24 7.02 -6.01
N ASN A 550 -17.66 6.72 -4.85
CA ASN A 550 -16.53 7.44 -4.25
C ASN A 550 -15.19 6.73 -4.43
N MET A 551 -15.15 5.66 -5.24
CA MET A 551 -13.95 4.85 -5.41
C MET A 551 -13.09 5.34 -6.57
N TYR A 552 -11.77 5.20 -6.38
CA TYR A 552 -10.73 5.44 -7.37
C TYR A 552 -9.79 4.24 -7.41
N LEU A 553 -9.18 4.01 -8.57
CA LEU A 553 -8.27 2.90 -8.78
C LEU A 553 -6.84 3.38 -9.03
N THR A 554 -5.90 2.49 -8.73
CA THR A 554 -4.52 2.53 -9.22
C THR A 554 -4.08 1.11 -9.55
N PHE A 555 -3.33 0.94 -10.64
CA PHE A 555 -2.95 -0.38 -11.14
C PHE A 555 -1.46 -0.65 -10.96
N GLN A 556 -1.14 -1.92 -10.78
CA GLN A 556 0.22 -2.42 -10.90
C GLN A 556 0.28 -3.44 -12.02
N GLU A 557 0.94 -3.09 -13.10
CA GLU A 557 1.21 -3.99 -14.20
C GLU A 557 2.62 -4.59 -14.07
N TYR A 558 2.71 -5.91 -14.29
CA TYR A 558 3.99 -6.62 -14.28
C TYR A 558 3.97 -7.77 -15.29
N PHE A 559 4.78 -7.64 -16.33
CA PHE A 559 4.84 -8.59 -17.43
C PHE A 559 6.29 -8.94 -17.74
N GLU A 560 6.43 -10.02 -18.50
CA GLU A 560 7.71 -10.44 -19.05
C GLU A 560 8.33 -9.37 -19.96
N LYS A 561 9.61 -9.54 -20.31
CA LYS A 561 10.28 -8.70 -21.31
C LYS A 561 9.62 -8.88 -22.68
N LEU A 562 8.99 -7.84 -23.20
CA LEU A 562 8.15 -7.93 -24.41
C LEU A 562 8.97 -8.14 -25.70
N ARG A 563 10.22 -7.68 -25.74
CA ARG A 563 11.12 -7.81 -26.90
C ARG A 563 10.47 -7.26 -28.17
N GLN A 564 10.67 -7.88 -29.34
CA GLN A 564 9.99 -7.58 -30.61
C GLN A 564 8.98 -8.68 -30.97
N ASP A 565 8.40 -9.32 -29.97
CA ASP A 565 7.48 -10.43 -30.12
C ASP A 565 6.03 -9.94 -30.02
N PRO A 566 5.23 -9.97 -31.08
CA PRO A 566 3.86 -9.49 -31.06
C PRO A 566 2.94 -10.19 -30.06
N GLU A 567 3.15 -11.47 -29.77
CA GLU A 567 2.34 -12.24 -28.81
C GLU A 567 2.64 -11.80 -27.38
N ARG A 568 3.91 -11.51 -27.06
CA ARG A 568 4.28 -10.93 -25.76
C ARG A 568 3.64 -9.56 -25.54
N TRP A 569 3.54 -8.72 -26.57
CA TRP A 569 2.84 -7.44 -26.53
C TRP A 569 1.33 -7.60 -26.40
N GLY A 570 0.79 -8.73 -26.83
CA GLY A 570 -0.63 -9.07 -26.73
C GLY A 570 -1.12 -9.20 -25.29
N LYS A 571 -0.31 -9.76 -24.39
CA LYS A 571 -0.69 -9.98 -22.98
C LYS A 571 -1.00 -8.69 -22.22
N PRO A 572 -0.09 -7.69 -22.13
CA PRO A 572 -0.43 -6.42 -21.50
C PRO A 572 -1.53 -5.67 -22.24
N MET A 573 -1.63 -5.81 -23.58
CA MET A 573 -2.74 -5.22 -24.34
C MET A 573 -4.09 -5.78 -23.91
N ALA A 574 -4.21 -7.10 -23.77
CA ALA A 574 -5.43 -7.77 -23.31
C ALA A 574 -5.77 -7.35 -21.87
N ALA A 575 -4.80 -7.40 -20.96
CA ALA A 575 -5.02 -7.03 -19.56
C ALA A 575 -5.52 -5.58 -19.41
N VAL A 576 -4.87 -4.62 -20.07
CA VAL A 576 -5.27 -3.21 -19.98
C VAL A 576 -6.62 -2.95 -20.66
N LEU A 577 -6.97 -3.71 -21.73
CA LEU A 577 -8.33 -3.67 -22.32
C LEU A 577 -9.38 -4.17 -21.33
N GLY A 578 -9.16 -5.32 -20.69
CA GLY A 578 -10.08 -5.84 -19.66
C GLY A 578 -10.27 -4.87 -18.51
N ALA A 579 -9.16 -4.28 -18.02
CA ALA A 579 -9.22 -3.25 -16.99
C ALA A 579 -9.92 -1.96 -17.45
N LEU A 580 -9.82 -1.57 -18.73
CA LEU A 580 -10.59 -0.45 -19.29
C LEU A 580 -12.09 -0.74 -19.27
N MET A 581 -12.49 -1.94 -19.70
CA MET A 581 -13.90 -2.31 -19.68
C MET A 581 -14.47 -2.31 -18.27
N ALA A 582 -13.79 -2.90 -17.31
CA ALA A 582 -14.20 -2.89 -15.89
C ALA A 582 -14.33 -1.47 -15.33
N GLN A 583 -13.42 -0.54 -15.67
CA GLN A 583 -13.55 0.87 -15.27
C GLN A 583 -14.82 1.52 -15.81
N ILE A 584 -15.15 1.26 -17.08
CA ILE A 584 -16.35 1.82 -17.72
C ILE A 584 -17.60 1.19 -17.12
N ASP A 585 -17.64 -0.12 -16.97
CA ASP A 585 -18.76 -0.89 -16.46
C ASP A 585 -19.13 -0.52 -15.01
N PHE A 586 -18.14 -0.43 -14.15
CA PHE A 586 -18.34 -0.09 -12.73
C PHE A 586 -18.34 1.42 -12.45
N GLY A 587 -17.98 2.25 -13.42
CA GLY A 587 -17.93 3.70 -13.28
C GLY A 587 -16.81 4.19 -12.35
N VAL A 588 -15.73 3.41 -12.14
CA VAL A 588 -14.60 3.71 -11.27
C VAL A 588 -13.33 3.89 -12.11
N GLY A 589 -12.56 4.95 -11.87
CA GLY A 589 -11.44 5.31 -12.75
C GLY A 589 -10.07 5.03 -12.12
N ALA A 590 -9.16 4.46 -12.91
CA ALA A 590 -7.75 4.34 -12.54
C ALA A 590 -7.05 5.67 -12.83
N ILE A 591 -6.72 6.41 -11.78
CA ILE A 591 -6.10 7.74 -11.86
C ILE A 591 -4.57 7.70 -11.71
N GLY A 592 -4.01 6.52 -11.53
CA GLY A 592 -2.57 6.25 -11.52
C GLY A 592 -2.27 4.78 -11.75
N GLY A 593 -1.00 4.48 -11.70
CA GLY A 593 -0.49 3.13 -11.89
C GLY A 593 1.02 3.11 -11.98
N LYS A 594 1.56 1.90 -12.01
CA LYS A 594 2.98 1.61 -12.21
C LYS A 594 3.12 0.39 -13.10
N ASP A 595 3.98 0.46 -14.11
CA ASP A 595 4.30 -0.69 -14.96
C ASP A 595 5.73 -1.19 -14.74
N SER A 596 5.92 -2.47 -14.97
CA SER A 596 7.22 -3.13 -14.99
C SER A 596 7.25 -4.22 -16.07
N MET A 597 8.06 -4.03 -17.12
CA MET A 597 8.16 -4.92 -18.27
C MET A 597 9.50 -5.64 -18.28
N SER A 598 9.87 -6.23 -17.14
CA SER A 598 11.17 -6.87 -16.93
C SER A 598 11.11 -8.22 -16.21
N GLY A 599 9.92 -8.85 -16.22
CA GLY A 599 9.61 -10.06 -15.49
C GLY A 599 10.10 -11.35 -16.15
N SER A 600 11.36 -11.36 -16.66
CA SER A 600 11.96 -12.53 -17.29
C SER A 600 13.26 -12.94 -16.63
N PHE A 601 13.55 -14.23 -16.63
CA PHE A 601 14.81 -14.83 -16.24
C PHE A 601 15.18 -15.93 -17.24
N GLU A 602 16.16 -15.67 -18.08
CA GLU A 602 16.52 -16.55 -19.21
C GLU A 602 15.29 -16.84 -20.09
N ASP A 603 14.80 -18.08 -20.11
CA ASP A 603 13.61 -18.51 -20.87
C ASP A 603 12.32 -18.61 -20.01
N LEU A 604 12.40 -18.20 -18.73
CA LEU A 604 11.27 -18.18 -17.82
C LEU A 604 10.67 -16.79 -17.73
N ASP A 605 9.37 -16.71 -17.70
CA ASP A 605 8.60 -15.47 -17.62
C ASP A 605 7.66 -15.49 -16.41
N VAL A 606 7.38 -14.34 -15.83
CA VAL A 606 6.36 -14.19 -14.76
C VAL A 606 4.96 -14.37 -15.34
N PRO A 607 3.96 -14.73 -14.50
CA PRO A 607 2.58 -14.70 -14.95
C PRO A 607 2.18 -13.27 -15.34
N PRO A 608 1.32 -13.10 -16.36
CA PRO A 608 0.72 -11.79 -16.65
C PRO A 608 0.09 -11.22 -15.39
N THR A 609 0.49 -10.04 -15.00
CA THR A 609 0.06 -9.47 -13.73
C THR A 609 -0.52 -8.07 -13.92
N LEU A 610 -1.79 -7.89 -13.56
CA LEU A 610 -2.39 -6.59 -13.28
C LEU A 610 -3.09 -6.68 -11.93
N VAL A 611 -2.51 -6.03 -10.92
CA VAL A 611 -3.13 -5.88 -9.59
C VAL A 611 -3.92 -4.59 -9.59
N SER A 612 -5.20 -4.67 -9.26
CA SER A 612 -6.04 -3.49 -9.01
C SER A 612 -6.02 -3.14 -7.54
N PHE A 613 -5.79 -1.86 -7.24
CA PHE A 613 -5.98 -1.29 -5.91
C PHE A 613 -7.14 -0.30 -5.99
N ALA A 614 -8.16 -0.51 -5.15
CA ALA A 614 -9.29 0.40 -5.02
C ALA A 614 -9.19 1.18 -3.71
N THR A 615 -9.41 2.50 -3.77
CA THR A 615 -9.41 3.37 -2.59
C THR A 615 -10.67 4.21 -2.55
N ALA A 616 -11.16 4.50 -1.34
CA ALA A 616 -12.31 5.35 -1.12
C ALA A 616 -12.24 6.09 0.21
N ILE A 617 -13.04 7.14 0.34
CA ILE A 617 -13.36 7.81 1.61
C ILE A 617 -14.75 7.35 2.05
N GLY A 618 -14.91 7.17 3.37
CA GLY A 618 -16.17 6.81 4.01
C GLY A 618 -16.30 7.37 5.42
N ASN A 619 -17.31 6.90 6.12
CA ASN A 619 -17.57 7.23 7.52
C ASN A 619 -17.43 5.98 8.38
N ILE A 620 -16.82 6.10 9.55
CA ILE A 620 -16.55 4.98 10.45
C ILE A 620 -17.84 4.25 10.87
N ASP A 621 -18.97 4.96 10.94
CA ASP A 621 -20.24 4.38 11.36
C ASP A 621 -20.84 3.40 10.33
N ARG A 622 -20.32 3.39 9.09
CA ARG A 622 -20.71 2.47 8.01
C ARG A 622 -19.78 1.28 7.86
N ILE A 623 -18.64 1.27 8.57
CA ILE A 623 -17.63 0.23 8.36
C ILE A 623 -18.11 -1.10 8.94
N THR A 624 -18.09 -2.11 8.07
CA THR A 624 -18.39 -3.51 8.38
C THR A 624 -17.13 -4.37 8.31
N SER A 625 -17.19 -5.54 8.89
CA SER A 625 -16.12 -6.53 8.86
C SER A 625 -16.67 -7.94 8.61
N PRO A 626 -15.85 -8.86 8.05
CA PRO A 626 -16.37 -10.12 7.54
C PRO A 626 -16.64 -11.21 8.60
N GLU A 627 -16.10 -11.09 9.83
CA GLU A 627 -16.30 -12.12 10.85
C GLU A 627 -17.73 -12.16 11.38
N LEU A 628 -18.33 -13.35 11.50
CA LEU A 628 -19.66 -13.57 12.11
C LEU A 628 -19.69 -13.06 13.55
N LYS A 629 -20.79 -12.44 13.96
CA LYS A 629 -20.90 -11.70 15.25
C LYS A 629 -21.74 -12.43 16.31
N GLU A 630 -22.91 -12.96 15.95
CA GLU A 630 -23.89 -13.39 16.95
C GLU A 630 -24.61 -14.68 16.55
N ALA A 631 -24.61 -15.67 17.44
CA ALA A 631 -25.39 -16.89 17.21
C ALA A 631 -26.88 -16.60 17.25
N GLY A 632 -27.62 -17.08 16.26
CA GLY A 632 -29.06 -16.88 16.09
C GLY A 632 -29.40 -15.86 15.00
N ASP A 633 -28.40 -15.13 14.46
CA ASP A 633 -28.62 -14.22 13.34
C ASP A 633 -28.70 -15.00 12.01
N ASN A 634 -29.50 -14.49 11.08
CA ASN A 634 -29.68 -15.09 9.76
C ASN A 634 -28.53 -14.68 8.84
N LEU A 635 -28.15 -15.60 7.98
CA LEU A 635 -27.18 -15.39 6.91
C LEU A 635 -27.89 -15.40 5.58
N ILE A 636 -27.54 -14.42 4.71
CA ILE A 636 -28.02 -14.35 3.34
C ILE A 636 -26.86 -14.29 2.37
N TRP A 637 -27.09 -14.76 1.16
CA TRP A 637 -26.24 -14.55 0.00
C TRP A 637 -26.92 -13.55 -0.93
N VAL A 638 -26.22 -12.46 -1.24
CA VAL A 638 -26.66 -11.45 -2.20
C VAL A 638 -25.80 -11.60 -3.45
N SER A 639 -26.46 -11.92 -4.55
CA SER A 639 -25.82 -12.18 -5.84
C SER A 639 -26.59 -11.46 -6.97
N PHE A 640 -26.22 -11.73 -8.21
CA PHE A 640 -26.84 -11.15 -9.41
C PHE A 640 -27.53 -12.25 -10.23
N GLU A 641 -28.61 -11.89 -10.93
CA GLU A 641 -29.38 -12.82 -11.77
C GLU A 641 -28.60 -13.30 -13.02
N ASP A 642 -27.73 -12.43 -13.55
CA ASP A 642 -26.89 -12.71 -14.73
C ASP A 642 -25.53 -12.03 -14.63
N ALA A 643 -24.55 -12.51 -15.38
CA ALA A 643 -23.18 -12.01 -15.39
C ALA A 643 -23.01 -10.73 -16.21
N LEU A 644 -23.99 -9.84 -16.21
CA LEU A 644 -23.89 -8.51 -16.83
C LEU A 644 -23.38 -7.46 -15.82
N ALA A 645 -22.62 -6.52 -16.32
CA ALA A 645 -22.09 -5.43 -15.49
C ALA A 645 -23.18 -4.62 -14.77
N SER A 646 -24.36 -4.47 -15.38
CA SER A 646 -25.52 -3.81 -14.77
C SER A 646 -26.04 -4.55 -13.55
N SER A 647 -26.07 -5.88 -13.60
CA SER A 647 -26.55 -6.74 -12.52
C SER A 647 -25.54 -6.79 -11.36
N VAL A 648 -24.24 -6.89 -11.68
CA VAL A 648 -23.18 -6.74 -10.69
C VAL A 648 -23.22 -5.37 -10.00
N CYS A 649 -23.43 -4.29 -10.76
CA CYS A 649 -23.58 -2.95 -10.18
C CYS A 649 -24.83 -2.82 -9.30
N ALA A 650 -25.95 -3.44 -9.71
CA ALA A 650 -27.18 -3.44 -8.90
C ALA A 650 -26.96 -4.16 -7.57
N THR A 651 -26.21 -5.28 -7.58
CA THR A 651 -25.81 -6.00 -6.38
C THR A 651 -24.95 -5.12 -5.44
N PHE A 652 -23.99 -4.38 -5.99
CA PHE A 652 -23.19 -3.44 -5.19
C PHE A 652 -24.07 -2.35 -4.56
N ASP A 653 -24.94 -1.71 -5.36
CA ASP A 653 -25.84 -0.66 -4.90
C ASP A 653 -26.82 -1.18 -3.82
N ALA A 654 -27.30 -2.45 -3.95
CA ALA A 654 -28.12 -3.11 -2.96
C ALA A 654 -27.37 -3.31 -1.62
N VAL A 655 -26.15 -3.83 -1.65
CA VAL A 655 -25.34 -4.05 -0.44
C VAL A 655 -24.99 -2.72 0.23
N GLU A 656 -24.62 -1.69 -0.52
CA GLU A 656 -24.39 -0.35 0.01
C GLU A 656 -25.63 0.21 0.73
N HIS A 657 -26.82 -0.02 0.16
CA HIS A 657 -28.09 0.38 0.77
C HIS A 657 -28.35 -0.35 2.07
N LEU A 658 -28.16 -1.69 2.10
CA LEU A 658 -28.39 -2.50 3.29
C LEU A 658 -27.45 -2.12 4.44
N ILE A 659 -26.17 -1.88 4.14
CA ILE A 659 -25.19 -1.36 5.12
C ILE A 659 -25.63 0.02 5.63
N GLY A 660 -26.04 0.91 4.72
CA GLY A 660 -26.55 2.26 5.07
C GLY A 660 -27.82 2.22 5.93
N ALA A 661 -28.65 1.20 5.78
CA ALA A 661 -29.85 0.99 6.59
C ALA A 661 -29.54 0.44 7.99
N GLY A 662 -28.29 0.03 8.28
CA GLY A 662 -27.84 -0.46 9.58
C GLY A 662 -28.35 -1.85 9.93
N ILE A 663 -28.75 -2.67 8.94
CA ILE A 663 -29.25 -4.03 9.15
C ILE A 663 -28.17 -5.10 8.92
N VAL A 664 -26.99 -4.71 8.50
CA VAL A 664 -25.84 -5.57 8.27
C VAL A 664 -24.94 -5.59 9.50
N ARG A 665 -24.71 -6.77 10.09
CA ARG A 665 -23.75 -6.97 11.18
C ARG A 665 -22.38 -7.34 10.69
N ALA A 666 -22.31 -8.24 9.70
CA ALA A 666 -21.08 -8.62 9.03
C ALA A 666 -21.33 -8.73 7.53
N CYS A 667 -20.31 -8.41 6.74
CA CYS A 667 -20.37 -8.55 5.29
C CYS A 667 -19.03 -9.05 4.76
N ALA A 668 -19.07 -10.13 3.98
CA ALA A 668 -17.91 -10.70 3.29
C ALA A 668 -18.16 -10.73 1.79
N SER A 669 -17.20 -10.30 0.97
CA SER A 669 -17.25 -10.50 -0.48
C SER A 669 -16.92 -11.95 -0.84
N GLY A 670 -17.58 -12.48 -1.86
CA GLY A 670 -17.29 -13.80 -2.39
C GLY A 670 -15.86 -13.92 -2.92
N ALA A 671 -15.28 -15.10 -2.79
CA ALA A 671 -13.90 -15.41 -3.15
C ALA A 671 -13.81 -16.42 -4.31
N TYR A 672 -12.60 -16.62 -4.82
CA TYR A 672 -12.35 -17.63 -5.87
C TYR A 672 -12.66 -19.08 -5.40
N GLY A 673 -12.44 -19.38 -4.11
CA GLY A 673 -12.85 -20.66 -3.52
C GLY A 673 -14.34 -20.75 -3.14
N GLY A 674 -15.18 -19.90 -3.70
CA GLY A 674 -16.62 -19.92 -3.56
C GLY A 674 -17.14 -19.46 -2.20
N LEU A 675 -18.41 -19.78 -1.95
CA LEU A 675 -19.04 -19.58 -0.66
C LEU A 675 -18.33 -20.37 0.44
N ALA A 676 -17.77 -21.56 0.12
CA ALA A 676 -17.00 -22.39 1.04
C ALA A 676 -15.86 -21.63 1.71
N GLU A 677 -15.01 -20.99 0.92
CA GLU A 677 -13.90 -20.17 1.42
C GLU A 677 -14.42 -18.99 2.25
N THR A 678 -15.46 -18.32 1.76
CA THR A 678 -16.04 -17.12 2.37
C THR A 678 -16.63 -17.43 3.75
N LEU A 679 -17.45 -18.48 3.85
CA LEU A 679 -18.12 -18.90 5.09
C LEU A 679 -17.11 -19.37 6.14
N VAL A 680 -16.13 -20.20 5.76
CA VAL A 680 -15.09 -20.65 6.70
C VAL A 680 -14.31 -19.46 7.25
N LYS A 681 -13.86 -18.54 6.40
CA LYS A 681 -13.12 -17.34 6.84
C LYS A 681 -13.96 -16.43 7.74
N ALA A 682 -15.26 -16.30 7.48
CA ALA A 682 -16.15 -15.54 8.33
C ALA A 682 -16.36 -16.19 9.72
N ALA A 683 -16.43 -17.52 9.77
CA ALA A 683 -16.71 -18.30 10.98
C ALA A 683 -15.55 -18.31 11.99
N VAL A 684 -14.29 -18.41 11.51
CA VAL A 684 -13.12 -18.68 12.37
C VAL A 684 -12.82 -17.57 13.37
N GLY A 685 -13.15 -16.31 13.07
CA GLY A 685 -12.77 -15.14 13.89
C GLY A 685 -13.40 -15.14 15.28
N ASN A 686 -14.65 -15.52 15.38
CA ASN A 686 -15.37 -15.64 16.65
C ASN A 686 -15.66 -17.10 17.05
N GLY A 687 -15.26 -18.06 16.20
CA GLY A 687 -15.50 -19.50 16.46
C GLY A 687 -16.99 -19.84 16.47
N LEU A 688 -17.74 -19.22 15.57
CA LEU A 688 -19.15 -19.47 15.37
C LEU A 688 -19.33 -20.49 14.23
N GLY A 689 -20.41 -21.25 14.26
CA GLY A 689 -20.78 -22.17 13.20
C GLY A 689 -21.89 -21.64 12.33
N ILE A 690 -22.29 -22.44 11.34
CA ILE A 690 -23.33 -22.12 10.38
C ILE A 690 -24.19 -23.36 10.17
N THR A 691 -25.49 -23.24 10.37
CA THR A 691 -26.48 -24.25 9.93
C THR A 691 -26.98 -23.78 8.57
N GLY A 692 -26.54 -24.44 7.50
CA GLY A 692 -26.95 -24.10 6.13
C GLY A 692 -28.41 -24.42 5.86
N ASP A 693 -29.04 -23.66 4.97
CA ASP A 693 -30.38 -23.95 4.46
C ASP A 693 -30.34 -25.16 3.51
N GLU A 694 -31.49 -25.83 3.38
CA GLU A 694 -31.64 -27.03 2.53
C GLU A 694 -31.55 -26.72 1.03
N ASP A 695 -31.69 -25.45 0.64
CA ASP A 695 -31.66 -24.99 -0.75
C ASP A 695 -30.24 -24.79 -1.33
N ILE A 696 -29.21 -24.83 -0.49
CA ILE A 696 -27.81 -24.70 -0.92
C ILE A 696 -27.18 -26.09 -1.12
N ASP A 697 -26.80 -26.40 -2.35
CA ASP A 697 -26.15 -27.68 -2.66
C ASP A 697 -24.61 -27.57 -2.59
N MET A 698 -23.96 -28.73 -2.56
CA MET A 698 -22.51 -28.86 -2.50
C MET A 698 -21.80 -28.23 -3.70
N GLY A 699 -22.41 -28.23 -4.90
CA GLY A 699 -21.83 -27.64 -6.11
C GLY A 699 -21.72 -26.13 -5.98
N GLN A 700 -22.83 -25.47 -5.63
CA GLN A 700 -22.88 -24.01 -5.43
C GLN A 700 -21.89 -23.51 -4.37
N LEU A 701 -21.61 -24.35 -3.35
CA LEU A 701 -20.71 -23.98 -2.26
C LEU A 701 -19.27 -23.74 -2.74
N PHE A 702 -18.81 -24.48 -3.75
CA PHE A 702 -17.43 -24.44 -4.25
C PHE A 702 -17.25 -23.66 -5.56
N GLU A 703 -18.32 -23.21 -6.19
CA GLU A 703 -18.23 -22.37 -7.38
C GLU A 703 -17.61 -20.98 -7.05
N PRO A 704 -16.76 -20.41 -7.94
CA PRO A 704 -16.24 -19.07 -7.74
C PRO A 704 -17.36 -18.04 -7.53
N ALA A 705 -17.25 -17.23 -6.49
CA ALA A 705 -18.32 -16.33 -6.04
C ALA A 705 -17.96 -14.83 -6.10
N TYR A 706 -17.06 -14.43 -6.98
CA TYR A 706 -16.67 -13.03 -7.14
C TYR A 706 -17.86 -12.10 -7.39
N GLY A 707 -17.84 -10.90 -6.80
CA GLY A 707 -18.89 -9.89 -6.95
C GLY A 707 -20.17 -10.16 -6.16
N THR A 708 -20.23 -11.26 -5.40
CA THR A 708 -21.34 -11.61 -4.51
C THR A 708 -20.98 -11.36 -3.05
N PHE A 709 -21.96 -11.42 -2.15
CA PHE A 709 -21.77 -11.08 -0.74
C PHE A 709 -22.48 -12.05 0.20
N VAL A 710 -21.78 -12.47 1.24
CA VAL A 710 -22.35 -13.15 2.40
C VAL A 710 -22.58 -12.12 3.48
N ILE A 711 -23.82 -12.01 3.95
CA ILE A 711 -24.24 -10.99 4.92
C ILE A 711 -24.86 -11.64 6.13
N GLU A 712 -24.35 -11.33 7.32
CA GLU A 712 -25.02 -11.57 8.60
C GLU A 712 -25.95 -10.40 8.91
N LEU A 713 -27.23 -10.71 9.11
CA LEU A 713 -28.26 -9.71 9.35
C LEU A 713 -28.41 -9.36 10.84
N ALA A 714 -28.88 -8.17 11.11
CA ALA A 714 -29.26 -7.78 12.47
C ALA A 714 -30.43 -8.64 12.99
N ALA A 715 -30.49 -8.80 14.30
CA ALA A 715 -31.50 -9.65 14.94
C ALA A 715 -32.94 -9.31 14.51
N GLY A 716 -33.65 -10.32 14.01
CA GLY A 716 -35.04 -10.21 13.56
C GLY A 716 -35.24 -9.81 12.10
N GLU A 717 -34.16 -9.60 11.36
CA GLU A 717 -34.15 -9.44 9.90
C GLU A 717 -33.97 -10.83 9.24
N ASP A 718 -34.53 -11.02 8.06
CA ASP A 718 -34.45 -12.25 7.23
C ASP A 718 -34.39 -11.89 5.73
N ALA A 719 -34.19 -12.86 4.86
CA ALA A 719 -34.13 -12.65 3.42
C ALA A 719 -35.38 -11.92 2.88
N GLN A 720 -36.57 -12.26 3.36
CA GLN A 720 -37.83 -11.63 2.94
C GLN A 720 -37.90 -10.15 3.34
N SER A 721 -37.40 -9.78 4.50
CA SER A 721 -37.33 -8.39 4.96
C SER A 721 -36.34 -7.59 4.11
N VAL A 722 -35.23 -8.21 3.70
CA VAL A 722 -34.25 -7.61 2.79
C VAL A 722 -34.84 -7.37 1.41
N VAL A 723 -35.47 -8.38 0.80
CA VAL A 723 -36.14 -8.23 -0.50
C VAL A 723 -37.15 -7.08 -0.45
N THR A 724 -37.99 -7.03 0.57
CA THR A 724 -39.00 -5.97 0.72
C THR A 724 -38.34 -4.57 0.80
N ARG A 725 -37.20 -4.43 1.49
CA ARG A 725 -36.46 -3.16 1.58
C ARG A 725 -35.87 -2.74 0.24
N LEU A 726 -35.33 -3.72 -0.52
CA LEU A 726 -34.79 -3.46 -1.85
C LEU A 726 -35.89 -3.06 -2.83
N GLU A 727 -37.06 -3.74 -2.80
CA GLU A 727 -38.27 -3.37 -3.57
C GLU A 727 -38.72 -1.93 -3.24
N ASP A 728 -38.82 -1.60 -1.95
CA ASP A 728 -39.21 -0.25 -1.50
C ASP A 728 -38.21 0.83 -1.93
N ALA A 729 -36.94 0.48 -2.08
CA ALA A 729 -35.88 1.36 -2.57
C ALA A 729 -35.75 1.35 -4.09
N GLY A 730 -36.41 0.42 -4.81
CA GLY A 730 -36.27 0.21 -6.26
C GLY A 730 -34.87 -0.34 -6.67
N LEU A 731 -34.29 -1.15 -5.80
CA LEU A 731 -32.95 -1.76 -5.95
C LEU A 731 -33.01 -3.30 -6.06
N ASP A 732 -34.19 -3.85 -6.29
CA ASP A 732 -34.45 -5.30 -6.39
C ASP A 732 -34.17 -5.87 -7.79
N ALA A 733 -34.10 -5.03 -8.80
CA ALA A 733 -33.94 -5.49 -10.18
C ALA A 733 -32.55 -6.11 -10.41
N ASN A 734 -32.52 -7.35 -10.92
CA ASN A 734 -31.32 -8.13 -11.21
C ASN A 734 -30.47 -8.51 -9.99
N VAL A 735 -31.08 -8.49 -8.79
CA VAL A 735 -30.41 -8.87 -7.53
C VAL A 735 -31.09 -10.09 -6.94
N ASP A 736 -30.33 -11.15 -6.72
CA ASP A 736 -30.78 -12.34 -6.02
C ASP A 736 -30.43 -12.26 -4.53
N VAL A 737 -31.40 -12.58 -3.68
CA VAL A 737 -31.24 -12.68 -2.23
C VAL A 737 -31.67 -14.06 -1.79
N VAL A 738 -30.71 -14.87 -1.37
CA VAL A 738 -30.94 -16.27 -0.97
C VAL A 738 -30.63 -16.42 0.52
N GLU A 739 -31.51 -17.14 1.25
CA GLU A 739 -31.23 -17.55 2.63
C GLU A 739 -30.08 -18.57 2.62
N LEU A 740 -28.98 -18.28 3.31
CA LEU A 740 -27.87 -19.23 3.48
C LEU A 740 -28.01 -20.11 4.71
N GLY A 741 -28.83 -19.65 5.66
CA GLY A 741 -29.02 -20.34 6.92
C GLY A 741 -28.85 -19.44 8.14
N GLN A 742 -28.37 -20.01 9.25
CA GLN A 742 -28.28 -19.29 10.52
C GLN A 742 -26.91 -19.48 11.18
N VAL A 743 -26.42 -18.43 11.81
CA VAL A 743 -25.21 -18.46 12.65
C VAL A 743 -25.52 -19.26 13.94
N THR A 744 -24.63 -20.16 14.33
CA THR A 744 -24.76 -20.99 15.50
C THR A 744 -23.58 -20.94 16.46
N SER A 745 -23.79 -21.29 17.71
CA SER A 745 -22.73 -21.45 18.71
C SER A 745 -21.97 -22.76 18.58
N ALA A 746 -22.54 -23.78 17.87
CA ALA A 746 -21.83 -25.02 17.56
C ALA A 746 -20.81 -24.70 16.45
N TYR A 747 -19.54 -25.00 16.68
CA TYR A 747 -18.47 -24.67 15.73
C TYR A 747 -18.41 -25.72 14.60
N GLU A 748 -19.48 -25.76 13.82
CA GLU A 748 -19.73 -26.70 12.72
C GLU A 748 -20.36 -25.96 11.54
N LEU A 749 -20.10 -26.45 10.31
CA LEU A 749 -20.79 -25.99 9.10
C LEU A 749 -21.63 -27.14 8.57
N THR A 750 -22.93 -26.91 8.39
CA THR A 750 -23.83 -27.90 7.79
C THR A 750 -24.28 -27.46 6.41
N CYS A 751 -24.27 -28.34 5.43
CA CYS A 751 -24.75 -28.12 4.07
C CYS A 751 -25.20 -29.46 3.48
N ASP A 752 -26.35 -29.50 2.80
CA ASP A 752 -26.89 -30.67 2.13
C ASP A 752 -26.91 -31.92 3.05
N GLY A 753 -27.29 -31.74 4.31
CA GLY A 753 -27.33 -32.79 5.33
C GLY A 753 -25.98 -33.33 5.79
N GLN A 754 -24.88 -32.79 5.31
CA GLN A 754 -23.53 -33.10 5.78
C GLN A 754 -23.09 -32.09 6.85
N VAL A 755 -22.19 -32.52 7.72
CA VAL A 755 -21.64 -31.70 8.80
C VAL A 755 -20.11 -31.71 8.73
N ALA A 756 -19.51 -30.54 8.79
CA ALA A 756 -18.06 -30.37 8.91
C ALA A 756 -17.72 -29.77 10.28
N ASP A 757 -16.80 -30.39 11.01
CA ASP A 757 -16.20 -29.80 12.21
C ASP A 757 -15.23 -28.67 11.80
N LEU A 758 -15.62 -27.44 12.09
CA LEU A 758 -14.79 -26.27 11.74
C LEU A 758 -13.45 -26.22 12.50
N ALA A 759 -13.30 -26.96 13.60
CA ALA A 759 -11.99 -27.07 14.25
C ALA A 759 -10.98 -27.86 13.40
N VAL A 760 -11.45 -28.90 12.70
CA VAL A 760 -10.64 -29.68 11.75
C VAL A 760 -10.28 -28.82 10.54
N VAL A 761 -11.25 -28.09 10.00
CA VAL A 761 -11.04 -27.19 8.85
C VAL A 761 -10.10 -26.03 9.22
N GLN A 762 -10.26 -25.44 10.41
CA GLN A 762 -9.37 -24.40 10.93
C GLN A 762 -7.94 -24.91 11.09
N GLU A 763 -7.72 -26.12 11.60
CA GLU A 763 -6.39 -26.71 11.70
C GLU A 763 -5.74 -26.86 10.32
N ALA A 764 -6.49 -27.36 9.34
CA ALA A 764 -6.03 -27.46 7.96
C ALA A 764 -5.68 -26.08 7.38
N TRP A 765 -6.50 -25.06 7.63
CA TRP A 765 -6.26 -23.68 7.18
C TRP A 765 -5.05 -23.02 7.83
N GLU A 766 -4.88 -23.14 9.13
CA GLU A 766 -3.74 -22.56 9.86
C GLU A 766 -2.42 -23.26 9.54
N ARG A 767 -2.44 -24.55 9.22
CA ARG A 767 -1.27 -25.35 8.84
C ARG A 767 -1.14 -25.53 7.32
N GLY A 768 -2.14 -25.05 6.59
CA GLY A 768 -2.28 -25.24 5.16
C GLY A 768 -1.07 -24.80 4.38
N GLY A 769 -0.76 -25.56 3.33
CA GLY A 769 0.39 -25.33 2.51
C GLY A 769 1.72 -25.30 3.27
N GLY A 770 1.78 -25.62 4.56
CA GLY A 770 3.00 -25.57 5.38
C GLY A 770 3.55 -24.16 5.62
N LEU A 771 2.75 -23.11 5.43
CA LEU A 771 3.15 -21.70 5.60
C LEU A 771 3.76 -21.43 6.97
N GLU A 772 3.29 -22.10 8.03
CA GLU A 772 3.84 -22.01 9.38
C GLU A 772 5.35 -22.36 9.41
N SER A 773 5.82 -23.27 8.57
CA SER A 773 7.25 -23.62 8.50
C SER A 773 8.11 -22.51 7.92
N VAL A 774 7.53 -21.60 7.14
CA VAL A 774 8.21 -20.44 6.52
C VAL A 774 7.98 -19.19 7.36
N PHE A 775 6.75 -18.99 7.78
CA PHE A 775 6.28 -17.86 8.59
C PHE A 775 5.62 -18.37 9.88
N PRO A 776 6.40 -18.84 10.87
CA PRO A 776 5.84 -19.30 12.12
C PRO A 776 5.10 -18.18 12.84
N TYR A 777 4.01 -18.53 13.51
CA TYR A 777 3.30 -17.62 14.40
C TYR A 777 4.23 -17.16 15.54
N ARG A 778 4.03 -15.93 16.01
CA ARG A 778 4.79 -15.39 17.15
C ARG A 778 4.39 -16.03 18.46
N THR A 779 3.11 -16.39 18.60
CA THR A 779 2.59 -17.15 19.74
C THR A 779 2.52 -18.62 19.40
N SER A 780 3.02 -19.48 20.27
CA SER A 780 2.93 -20.92 20.09
C SER A 780 1.48 -21.41 20.17
N PRO A 781 1.15 -22.57 19.59
CA PRO A 781 -0.18 -23.15 19.75
C PRO A 781 -0.59 -23.38 21.23
N GLU A 782 0.39 -23.74 22.06
CA GLU A 782 0.18 -23.93 23.50
C GLU A 782 -0.13 -22.63 24.22
N GLU A 783 0.55 -21.53 23.87
CA GLU A 783 0.28 -20.21 24.43
C GLU A 783 -1.11 -19.70 23.99
N ARG A 784 -1.50 -19.93 22.74
CA ARG A 784 -2.85 -19.59 22.26
C ARG A 784 -3.93 -20.39 22.99
N ALA A 785 -3.77 -21.71 23.09
CA ALA A 785 -4.70 -22.57 23.83
C ALA A 785 -4.80 -22.19 25.31
N ALA A 786 -3.66 -21.82 25.92
CA ALA A 786 -3.65 -21.33 27.30
C ALA A 786 -4.41 -20.00 27.44
N ALA A 787 -4.27 -19.07 26.48
CA ALA A 787 -4.99 -17.81 26.49
C ALA A 787 -6.51 -17.99 26.31
N GLU A 788 -6.95 -18.94 25.50
CA GLU A 788 -8.36 -19.28 25.31
C GLU A 788 -9.00 -19.88 26.58
N THR A 789 -8.20 -20.51 27.44
CA THR A 789 -8.67 -21.14 28.70
C THR A 789 -8.59 -20.21 29.91
N VAL A 790 -8.01 -19.02 29.77
CA VAL A 790 -7.96 -18.03 30.86
C VAL A 790 -9.40 -17.57 31.16
N PRO A 791 -9.92 -17.82 32.37
CA PRO A 791 -11.27 -17.37 32.71
C PRO A 791 -11.33 -15.84 32.68
N ALA A 792 -12.44 -15.32 32.19
CA ALA A 792 -12.69 -13.88 32.27
C ALA A 792 -12.60 -13.43 33.73
N ILE A 793 -11.78 -12.44 34.02
CA ILE A 793 -11.69 -11.85 35.35
C ILE A 793 -12.97 -11.02 35.53
N SER A 794 -13.84 -11.47 36.41
CA SER A 794 -15.01 -10.72 36.86
C SER A 794 -14.71 -10.08 38.22
N PHE A 795 -15.01 -8.81 38.35
CA PHE A 795 -14.93 -8.09 39.61
C PHE A 795 -16.35 -7.86 40.12
N GLU A 796 -16.73 -8.53 41.20
CA GLU A 796 -18.08 -8.44 41.83
C GLU A 796 -18.16 -7.35 42.92
N GLY A 797 -17.11 -6.61 43.17
CA GLY A 797 -17.06 -5.51 44.11
C GLY A 797 -17.49 -4.17 43.51
N GLU A 798 -17.69 -3.17 44.37
CA GLU A 798 -17.78 -1.79 43.90
C GLU A 798 -16.44 -1.37 43.31
N ALA A 799 -16.44 -1.01 42.01
CA ALA A 799 -15.28 -0.38 41.42
C ALA A 799 -14.92 0.89 42.19
N ALA A 800 -13.68 1.05 42.53
CA ALA A 800 -13.25 2.34 43.09
C ALA A 800 -13.68 3.45 42.12
N PRO A 801 -14.38 4.51 42.60
CA PRO A 801 -14.80 5.56 41.70
C PRO A 801 -13.57 6.09 40.95
N ALA A 802 -13.71 6.27 39.64
CA ALA A 802 -12.65 6.87 38.85
C ALA A 802 -12.29 8.21 39.52
N TYR A 803 -11.00 8.40 39.80
CA TYR A 803 -10.53 9.63 40.42
C TYR A 803 -10.77 10.80 39.46
N HIS A 804 -11.72 11.63 39.77
CA HIS A 804 -12.05 12.86 39.04
C HIS A 804 -11.63 14.13 39.79
N GLY A 805 -10.84 13.96 40.86
CA GLY A 805 -10.39 15.07 41.67
C GLY A 805 -9.15 15.79 41.08
N PRO A 806 -8.87 16.97 41.57
CA PRO A 806 -7.63 17.67 41.25
C PRO A 806 -6.41 16.85 41.69
N ALA A 807 -5.27 17.09 41.09
CA ALA A 807 -4.01 16.47 41.52
C ALA A 807 -3.87 16.62 43.03
N LEU A 808 -3.52 15.50 43.69
CA LEU A 808 -3.46 15.45 45.17
C LEU A 808 -2.34 16.31 45.74
N LEU A 809 -1.37 16.71 44.95
CA LEU A 809 -0.17 17.43 45.33
C LEU A 809 0.05 18.65 44.43
N GLY A 810 0.17 19.81 45.00
CA GLY A 810 0.56 21.05 44.33
C GLY A 810 -0.57 21.96 43.87
N ASP A 811 -0.21 23.00 43.13
CA ASP A 811 -1.14 23.97 42.57
C ASP A 811 -1.88 23.32 41.39
N THR A 812 -3.18 23.11 41.55
CA THR A 812 -4.07 22.52 40.56
C THR A 812 -4.65 23.53 39.57
N SER A 813 -4.18 24.77 39.60
CA SER A 813 -4.69 25.84 38.75
C SER A 813 -4.33 25.72 37.27
N GLY A 814 -3.48 24.73 36.86
CA GLY A 814 -3.05 24.53 35.49
C GLY A 814 -2.99 23.03 35.09
N ALA A 815 -3.16 22.74 33.81
CA ALA A 815 -2.96 21.42 33.26
C ALA A 815 -1.50 20.97 33.41
N PRO A 816 -1.21 19.69 33.74
CA PRO A 816 0.15 19.18 33.82
C PRO A 816 0.89 19.35 32.50
N ARG A 817 2.11 19.82 32.53
CA ARG A 817 2.98 19.90 31.37
C ARG A 817 3.83 18.61 31.26
N VAL A 818 3.88 18.07 30.05
CA VAL A 818 4.63 16.84 29.74
C VAL A 818 5.68 17.15 28.68
N VAL A 819 6.93 16.82 28.91
CA VAL A 819 7.94 16.86 27.86
C VAL A 819 8.18 15.46 27.32
N ILE A 820 8.15 15.34 25.97
CA ILE A 820 8.34 14.11 25.21
C ILE A 820 9.58 14.29 24.34
N PRO A 821 10.78 13.89 24.81
CA PRO A 821 11.97 13.97 23.97
C PRO A 821 11.96 12.90 22.90
N VAL A 822 12.20 13.31 21.66
CA VAL A 822 12.27 12.43 20.49
C VAL A 822 13.70 12.28 20.03
N PHE A 823 14.23 11.09 20.18
CA PHE A 823 15.58 10.73 19.72
C PHE A 823 15.52 10.13 18.32
N PRO A 824 16.63 10.17 17.54
CA PRO A 824 16.66 9.49 16.24
C PRO A 824 16.25 8.01 16.36
N GLY A 825 15.20 7.63 15.62
CA GLY A 825 14.59 6.30 15.69
C GLY A 825 13.39 6.14 16.63
N ASN A 826 13.02 7.13 17.43
CA ASN A 826 11.72 7.14 18.10
C ASN A 826 10.60 7.41 17.07
N ASN A 827 9.42 6.80 17.30
CA ASN A 827 8.29 6.90 16.37
C ASN A 827 6.91 6.91 17.06
N CYS A 828 6.83 6.89 18.39
CA CYS A 828 5.59 6.90 19.16
C CYS A 828 5.28 8.27 19.80
N GLU A 829 5.89 9.36 19.31
CA GLU A 829 5.72 10.70 19.88
C GLU A 829 4.32 11.26 19.73
N TYR A 830 3.68 11.03 18.58
CA TYR A 830 2.32 11.51 18.31
C TYR A 830 1.28 10.78 19.15
N ASP A 831 1.39 9.44 19.25
CA ASP A 831 0.49 8.61 20.06
C ASP A 831 0.59 8.98 21.54
N SER A 832 1.83 9.18 22.01
CA SER A 832 2.11 9.62 23.38
C SER A 832 1.53 11.00 23.66
N ALA A 833 1.75 11.97 22.76
CA ALA A 833 1.20 13.31 22.91
C ALA A 833 -0.32 13.29 22.97
N ALA A 834 -0.97 12.61 22.02
CA ALA A 834 -2.43 12.48 21.96
C ALA A 834 -3.02 11.79 23.21
N ALA A 835 -2.32 10.81 23.80
CA ALA A 835 -2.76 10.16 25.05
C ALA A 835 -2.75 11.14 26.22
N PHE A 836 -1.71 11.96 26.34
CA PHE A 836 -1.61 13.00 27.38
C PHE A 836 -2.63 14.14 27.18
N GLU A 837 -2.88 14.55 25.95
CA GLU A 837 -3.92 15.55 25.61
C GLU A 837 -5.31 15.07 26.02
N ARG A 838 -5.66 13.81 25.70
CA ARG A 838 -6.92 13.19 26.13
C ARG A 838 -7.08 13.13 27.64
N ALA A 839 -5.97 13.00 28.36
CA ALA A 839 -5.94 13.04 29.82
C ALA A 839 -5.96 14.46 30.39
N GLY A 840 -5.99 15.51 29.58
CA GLY A 840 -6.04 16.93 30.02
C GLY A 840 -4.68 17.54 30.33
N ALA A 841 -3.58 16.91 29.93
CA ALA A 841 -2.24 17.45 30.03
C ALA A 841 -1.84 18.26 28.79
N VAL A 842 -0.75 19.02 28.90
CA VAL A 842 -0.17 19.80 27.80
C VAL A 842 1.19 19.19 27.42
N PRO A 843 1.23 18.33 26.38
CA PRO A 843 2.49 17.75 25.93
C PRO A 843 3.30 18.75 25.10
N THR A 844 4.62 18.63 25.22
CA THR A 844 5.60 19.30 24.35
C THR A 844 6.50 18.23 23.77
N VAL A 845 6.35 17.97 22.48
CA VAL A 845 7.25 17.10 21.72
C VAL A 845 8.52 17.89 21.41
N TYR A 846 9.68 17.35 21.79
CA TYR A 846 10.97 17.99 21.59
C TYR A 846 11.93 17.07 20.86
N VAL A 847 12.29 17.42 19.63
CA VAL A 847 13.24 16.65 18.82
C VAL A 847 14.68 16.94 19.24
N VAL A 848 15.41 15.91 19.65
CA VAL A 848 16.82 15.99 19.99
C VAL A 848 17.66 16.04 18.74
N ASN A 849 18.40 17.13 18.55
CA ASN A 849 19.27 17.34 17.40
C ASN A 849 20.70 16.83 17.70
N ASN A 850 21.22 15.98 16.78
CA ASN A 850 22.56 15.41 16.89
C ASN A 850 23.42 15.60 15.61
N LEU A 851 23.04 16.54 14.73
CA LEU A 851 23.76 16.81 13.48
C LEU A 851 25.20 17.28 13.73
N THR A 852 25.41 18.03 14.82
CA THR A 852 26.73 18.55 15.20
C THR A 852 26.94 18.41 16.73
N PRO A 853 28.20 18.45 17.20
CA PRO A 853 28.45 18.48 18.65
C PRO A 853 27.82 19.68 19.36
N ASP A 854 27.76 20.83 18.73
CA ASP A 854 27.11 22.03 19.30
C ASP A 854 25.59 21.81 19.38
N ALA A 855 24.95 21.21 18.37
CA ALA A 855 23.53 20.86 18.40
C ALA A 855 23.20 19.87 19.53
N VAL A 856 24.08 18.91 19.82
CA VAL A 856 23.93 18.00 20.98
C VAL A 856 23.98 18.78 22.29
N ALA A 857 24.91 19.73 22.44
CA ALA A 857 25.04 20.53 23.64
C ALA A 857 23.81 21.46 23.83
N GLU A 858 23.36 22.09 22.77
CA GLU A 858 22.14 22.92 22.78
C GLU A 858 20.90 22.08 23.13
N SER A 859 20.74 20.89 22.50
CA SER A 859 19.65 19.97 22.80
C SER A 859 19.67 19.48 24.25
N THR A 860 20.85 19.25 24.82
CA THR A 860 21.03 18.87 26.22
C THR A 860 20.54 19.99 27.15
N ALA A 861 20.96 21.23 26.90
CA ALA A 861 20.58 22.38 27.72
C ALA A 861 19.07 22.66 27.61
N GLU A 862 18.51 22.59 26.40
CA GLU A 862 17.08 22.86 26.17
C GLU A 862 16.21 21.77 26.81
N LEU A 863 16.57 20.47 26.64
CA LEU A 863 15.83 19.39 27.29
C LEU A 863 15.84 19.54 28.81
N ALA A 864 17.00 19.88 29.41
CA ALA A 864 17.08 20.16 30.84
C ALA A 864 16.18 21.32 31.26
N ARG A 865 16.09 22.39 30.45
CA ARG A 865 15.18 23.51 30.64
C ARG A 865 13.71 23.10 30.61
N LEU A 866 13.33 22.28 29.58
CA LEU A 866 11.97 21.78 29.44
C LEU A 866 11.57 20.85 30.58
N ILE A 867 12.46 19.96 31.04
CA ILE A 867 12.23 19.08 32.20
C ILE A 867 11.94 19.93 33.46
N ARG A 868 12.73 21.00 33.70
CA ARG A 868 12.50 21.89 34.84
C ARG A 868 11.17 22.62 34.76
N ALA A 869 10.66 22.84 33.57
CA ALA A 869 9.36 23.52 33.32
C ALA A 869 8.16 22.55 33.32
N SER A 870 8.39 21.23 33.35
CA SER A 870 7.35 20.21 33.23
C SER A 870 7.11 19.46 34.54
N GLN A 871 5.97 18.79 34.66
CA GLN A 871 5.60 17.90 35.75
C GLN A 871 5.85 16.44 35.42
N ILE A 872 5.92 16.11 34.11
CA ILE A 872 6.07 14.76 33.63
C ILE A 872 7.13 14.74 32.51
N VAL A 873 8.00 13.72 32.53
CA VAL A 873 8.86 13.32 31.40
C VAL A 873 8.35 12.02 30.83
N MET A 874 8.04 11.99 29.53
CA MET A 874 7.64 10.79 28.82
C MET A 874 8.67 10.44 27.74
N ILE A 875 9.37 9.32 27.88
CA ILE A 875 10.29 8.81 26.88
C ILE A 875 9.54 7.80 25.99
N PRO A 876 9.30 8.12 24.70
CA PRO A 876 8.48 7.30 23.82
C PRO A 876 9.19 6.02 23.37
N GLY A 877 8.42 5.11 22.82
CA GLY A 877 8.91 3.93 22.14
C GLY A 877 9.54 4.23 20.77
N GLY A 878 9.99 3.20 20.12
CA GLY A 878 10.64 3.22 18.82
C GLY A 878 11.90 2.37 18.77
N PHE A 879 12.81 2.71 17.85
CA PHE A 879 14.01 1.95 17.52
C PHE A 879 15.24 2.86 17.50
N SER A 880 15.51 3.52 18.61
CA SER A 880 16.64 4.46 18.71
C SER A 880 17.98 3.79 18.41
N GLY A 881 18.73 4.34 17.44
CA GLY A 881 19.97 3.76 16.96
C GLY A 881 19.77 2.55 16.05
N GLY A 882 18.56 2.36 15.46
CA GLY A 882 18.26 1.25 14.58
C GLY A 882 18.09 -0.09 15.28
N ASP A 883 17.89 -0.08 16.59
CA ASP A 883 17.78 -1.28 17.46
C ASP A 883 19.04 -2.17 17.46
N GLU A 884 20.19 -1.57 17.17
CA GLU A 884 21.50 -2.24 17.12
C GLU A 884 22.37 -1.91 18.34
N PRO A 885 22.94 -2.91 18.96
CA PRO A 885 22.51 -4.29 19.09
C PRO A 885 21.35 -4.40 20.06
N ASP A 886 20.60 -5.48 19.96
CA ASP A 886 19.41 -5.83 20.75
C ASP A 886 18.94 -4.85 21.84
N GLY A 887 17.88 -4.05 21.53
CA GLY A 887 17.23 -3.16 22.49
C GLY A 887 18.13 -2.06 23.06
N SER A 888 18.86 -1.41 22.22
CA SER A 888 20.05 -0.65 22.70
C SER A 888 19.75 0.73 23.25
N ALA A 889 18.65 1.31 23.30
CA ALA A 889 18.42 2.67 23.84
C ALA A 889 19.69 3.48 24.29
N LYS A 890 20.86 3.12 23.74
CA LYS A 890 22.19 3.61 24.19
C LYS A 890 22.33 5.10 24.05
N PHE A 891 21.80 5.67 22.96
CA PHE A 891 21.87 7.10 22.75
C PHE A 891 20.99 7.84 23.77
N ILE A 892 19.78 7.34 24.02
CA ILE A 892 18.89 7.88 25.07
C ILE A 892 19.58 7.81 26.43
N THR A 893 20.11 6.64 26.79
CA THR A 893 20.83 6.44 28.06
C THR A 893 22.02 7.38 28.20
N ALA A 894 22.83 7.53 27.14
CA ALA A 894 23.98 8.43 27.15
C ALA A 894 23.54 9.91 27.35
N PHE A 895 22.48 10.31 26.67
CA PHE A 895 21.95 11.66 26.73
C PHE A 895 21.40 11.99 28.15
N PHE A 896 20.66 11.06 28.78
CA PHE A 896 20.16 11.23 30.15
C PHE A 896 21.26 11.19 31.22
N ARG A 897 22.45 10.71 30.88
CA ARG A 897 23.65 10.79 31.76
C ARG A 897 24.36 12.13 31.65
N ALA A 898 24.01 13.02 30.74
CA ALA A 898 24.55 14.37 30.72
C ALA A 898 24.23 15.07 32.04
N PRO A 899 25.21 15.75 32.70
CA PRO A 899 25.01 16.29 34.05
C PRO A 899 23.78 17.19 34.19
N GLU A 900 23.52 18.05 33.24
CA GLU A 900 22.40 19.00 33.25
C GLU A 900 21.04 18.30 33.19
N VAL A 901 20.90 17.27 32.35
CA VAL A 901 19.69 16.46 32.22
C VAL A 901 19.49 15.59 33.46
N THR A 902 20.56 14.94 33.94
CA THR A 902 20.54 14.15 35.17
C THR A 902 20.07 14.98 36.36
N GLU A 903 20.59 16.20 36.51
CA GLU A 903 20.21 17.11 37.59
C GLU A 903 18.73 17.54 37.46
N ALA A 904 18.28 17.88 36.26
CA ALA A 904 16.89 18.27 36.01
C ALA A 904 15.89 17.14 36.32
N VAL A 905 16.25 15.86 35.95
CA VAL A 905 15.44 14.67 36.28
C VAL A 905 15.41 14.41 37.78
N ARG A 906 16.55 14.54 38.47
CA ARG A 906 16.60 14.40 39.94
C ARG A 906 15.77 15.47 40.64
N ASP A 907 15.85 16.72 40.21
CA ASP A 907 15.02 17.80 40.71
C ASP A 907 13.52 17.46 40.50
N LEU A 908 13.14 17.00 39.30
CA LEU A 908 11.78 16.61 38.99
C LEU A 908 11.27 15.52 39.96
N LEU A 909 12.03 14.44 40.13
CA LEU A 909 11.57 13.27 40.89
C LEU A 909 11.71 13.39 42.37
N GLN A 910 12.77 14.06 42.85
CA GLN A 910 13.10 14.12 44.30
C GLN A 910 12.66 15.42 45.00
N ALA A 911 12.66 16.53 44.28
CA ALA A 911 12.33 17.82 44.87
C ALA A 911 10.92 18.32 44.55
N ARG A 912 10.43 18.02 43.33
CA ARG A 912 9.12 18.52 42.84
C ARG A 912 8.01 17.46 42.80
N ASP A 913 8.32 16.21 43.20
CA ASP A 913 7.39 15.09 43.22
C ASP A 913 6.75 14.83 41.82
N GLY A 914 7.51 15.06 40.77
CA GLY A 914 7.07 14.84 39.39
C GLY A 914 7.19 13.39 38.97
N LEU A 915 6.80 13.09 37.72
CA LEU A 915 6.73 11.73 37.18
C LEU A 915 7.66 11.54 35.98
N MET A 916 8.12 10.31 35.81
CA MET A 916 8.85 9.88 34.62
C MET A 916 8.27 8.56 34.13
N LEU A 917 7.93 8.51 32.86
CA LEU A 917 7.40 7.32 32.18
C LEU A 917 8.31 6.97 30.99
N GLY A 918 8.68 5.71 30.86
CA GLY A 918 9.36 5.17 29.70
C GLY A 918 8.59 3.99 29.14
N ILE A 919 8.37 3.96 27.85
CA ILE A 919 7.66 2.88 27.14
C ILE A 919 8.60 2.22 26.14
N CYS A 920 8.64 0.87 26.09
CA CYS A 920 9.41 0.08 25.13
C CYS A 920 10.89 0.56 25.08
N ASN A 921 11.31 1.20 24.00
CA ASN A 921 12.66 1.77 23.87
C ASN A 921 12.97 2.81 24.95
N GLY A 922 12.00 3.62 25.36
CA GLY A 922 12.12 4.53 26.50
C GLY A 922 12.25 3.83 27.85
N PHE A 923 11.65 2.67 28.02
CA PHE A 923 11.84 1.82 29.20
C PHE A 923 13.23 1.16 29.25
N GLN A 924 13.75 0.76 28.09
CA GLN A 924 15.09 0.20 27.95
C GLN A 924 16.21 1.19 28.31
N ALA A 925 15.95 2.49 28.22
CA ALA A 925 16.89 3.56 28.58
C ALA A 925 17.08 3.70 30.10
#